data_6c89ba6f3968e875b5a1a771bb6e8070
#
_entry.id   6c89ba6f3968e875b5a1a771bb6e8070
#
_cell.length_a   1.000
_cell.length_b   1.000
_cell.length_c   1.000
_cell.angle_alpha   90.00
_cell.angle_beta   90.00
_cell.angle_gamma   90.00
#
_symmetry.space_group_name_H-M   'P 1'
#
loop_
_entity.id
_entity.type
_entity.pdbx_description
1 polymer ?
#
loop_
_entity_poly.entity_id
_entity_poly.type
_entity_poly.pdbx_seq_one_letter_code
_entity_poly.pdbx_strand_id
1 'polypeptide(L)'
;ASDVYKRQDEFDGKKQPTVGSGDVKYHNGYSSNVMTPGGEAHLALAFNPSHLEIVSPVLIGSVRARQVRRQDKTGDAVLPIVVHGDAAFAGQGVNQETFQMSQTRAYSTGGTLHIIINNQVGFTTSRLEDARSTEYCTDIAKMVHAPIFHVNGDDPEAVVFMAQLAHDYRQTFHKDIVIDMYCYRRNGHNEADEPSATQPLMYSVIKKLPSTRELFANKLVAEGVISKAEAVAFEDDYRESLDKGEYVASALVREPNKTLYVDWTPYIGHKLEDNWDTGVDINKLKAYGEKMAQMPAGYELQRQVQKVVEQRKAMQTGQEPLNWGAAETLAYASLVEEGYPVRITGEDVGRGTFSHRHSELFNMKDGSMYVPLANMSPNQARFDTFNSLLSEEAVLAFEYGYATTVPNALVIWEAQFGDFANGAQVVIDQFISSGETKWQRLCGLTMLLPHGYEGQGPEHSSARLERFLQLCAEDNMQVVTPTTPAQIFHALRRQVVRPARKPLIVMSPKSLLRHKLAVSTLEELAQGQFQTVIPEIDQLDNNQVTRLVLCGGKVYYDLLEKRRELGLNHVAIVRIEQLYPLPEARILEEVAKYPNLEGIVWTQEEPRNQGAWYYLAPHLFRLIAPPKPATRPTKAYLLEPVARPSSAAPAAGSMQMHVAQQQKVINEALGLPKNEDSTEDKLEAKAEIAEKQATD
;
A
#
# COMPACT_ATOMS: atom_id res chain seq x y z
N ALA A 1 18.50 -15.18 11.72
CA ALA A 1 19.93 -15.53 11.95
C ALA A 1 20.88 -14.75 11.04
N SER A 2 20.53 -14.55 9.75
CA SER A 2 21.37 -13.75 8.83
C SER A 2 21.52 -12.28 9.26
N ASP A 3 20.52 -11.71 9.94
CA ASP A 3 20.50 -10.29 10.28
C ASP A 3 21.37 -9.90 11.46
N VAL A 4 21.66 -10.84 12.39
CA VAL A 4 22.56 -10.58 13.53
C VAL A 4 23.99 -10.34 13.04
N TYR A 5 24.46 -11.22 12.14
CA TYR A 5 25.80 -11.07 11.56
C TYR A 5 25.90 -9.88 10.60
N LYS A 6 24.83 -9.57 9.87
CA LYS A 6 24.78 -8.39 9.01
C LYS A 6 24.85 -7.09 9.82
N ARG A 7 24.11 -6.99 10.93
CA ARG A 7 24.20 -5.82 11.84
C ARG A 7 25.59 -5.65 12.43
N GLN A 8 26.21 -6.74 12.88
CA GLN A 8 27.57 -6.68 13.40
C GLN A 8 28.56 -6.23 12.31
N ASP A 9 28.44 -6.77 11.10
CA ASP A 9 29.28 -6.37 9.96
C ASP A 9 29.07 -4.91 9.57
N GLU A 10 27.84 -4.37 9.69
CA GLU A 10 27.55 -2.94 9.48
C GLU A 10 28.16 -2.05 10.57
N PHE A 11 28.05 -2.45 11.84
CA PHE A 11 28.71 -1.76 12.95
C PHE A 11 30.23 -1.76 12.82
N ASP A 12 30.79 -2.86 12.33
CA ASP A 12 32.22 -3.02 12.11
C ASP A 12 32.73 -2.40 10.80
N GLY A 13 31.80 -1.87 9.95
CA GLY A 13 32.14 -1.31 8.63
C GLY A 13 32.65 -2.34 7.62
N LYS A 14 32.42 -3.65 7.85
CA LYS A 14 33.02 -4.74 7.08
C LYS A 14 32.25 -5.17 5.84
N LYS A 15 30.96 -4.84 5.74
CA LYS A 15 30.12 -5.19 4.58
C LYS A 15 29.17 -4.07 4.20
N GLN A 16 29.18 -3.76 2.89
CA GLN A 16 28.07 -3.06 2.28
C GLN A 16 27.00 -4.08 1.86
N PRO A 17 25.69 -3.72 1.89
CA PRO A 17 24.63 -4.59 1.40
C PRO A 17 24.91 -4.97 -0.05
N THR A 18 24.85 -6.25 -0.36
CA THR A 18 25.10 -6.76 -1.71
C THR A 18 23.91 -6.55 -2.65
N VAL A 19 22.76 -6.15 -2.12
CA VAL A 19 21.50 -5.92 -2.85
C VAL A 19 20.77 -4.71 -2.25
N GLY A 20 20.37 -3.77 -3.11
CA GLY A 20 19.68 -2.54 -2.72
C GLY A 20 20.62 -1.46 -2.16
N SER A 21 20.03 -0.31 -1.81
CA SER A 21 20.79 0.82 -1.22
C SER A 21 21.09 0.64 0.27
N GLY A 22 20.33 -0.23 0.96
CA GLY A 22 20.38 -0.36 2.41
C GLY A 22 19.78 0.84 3.14
N ASP A 23 19.88 0.82 4.47
CA ASP A 23 19.42 1.91 5.34
C ASP A 23 20.39 2.06 6.52
N VAL A 24 20.29 3.18 7.23
CA VAL A 24 21.07 3.42 8.44
C VAL A 24 20.71 2.41 9.53
N LYS A 25 21.67 2.09 10.39
CA LYS A 25 21.51 1.06 11.45
C LYS A 25 20.28 1.25 12.36
N TYR A 26 19.86 2.47 12.58
CA TYR A 26 18.71 2.80 13.45
C TYR A 26 17.37 2.35 12.90
N HIS A 27 17.25 2.16 11.60
CA HIS A 27 16.03 1.78 10.92
C HIS A 27 15.89 0.27 10.69
N ASN A 28 16.99 -0.49 10.91
CA ASN A 28 17.02 -1.92 10.65
C ASN A 28 16.17 -2.72 11.63
N GLY A 29 15.39 -3.65 11.09
CA GLY A 29 14.63 -4.63 11.87
C GLY A 29 15.53 -5.73 12.44
N TYR A 30 14.96 -6.55 13.32
CA TYR A 30 15.64 -7.67 13.95
C TYR A 30 14.67 -8.83 14.15
N SER A 31 15.15 -10.05 14.05
CA SER A 31 14.35 -11.25 14.28
C SER A 31 15.22 -12.32 14.94
N SER A 32 14.83 -12.76 16.13
CA SER A 32 15.57 -13.77 16.90
C SER A 32 14.65 -14.50 17.86
N ASN A 33 15.05 -15.68 18.28
CA ASN A 33 14.42 -16.39 19.37
C ASN A 33 15.24 -16.25 20.64
N VAL A 34 14.54 -16.10 21.75
CA VAL A 34 15.14 -16.02 23.09
C VAL A 34 14.55 -17.07 23.99
N MET A 35 15.35 -17.62 24.89
CA MET A 35 14.87 -18.50 25.95
C MET A 35 14.40 -17.66 27.13
N THR A 36 13.13 -17.86 27.52
CA THR A 36 12.53 -17.23 28.70
C THR A 36 12.18 -18.28 29.75
N PRO A 37 11.85 -17.91 30.99
CA PRO A 37 11.36 -18.85 31.98
C PRO A 37 10.09 -19.63 31.52
N GLY A 38 9.28 -19.03 30.63
CA GLY A 38 8.12 -19.67 30.03
C GLY A 38 8.40 -20.50 28.78
N GLY A 39 9.65 -20.59 28.35
CA GLY A 39 10.08 -21.28 27.13
C GLY A 39 10.64 -20.37 26.05
N GLU A 40 10.78 -20.91 24.84
CA GLU A 40 11.31 -20.16 23.70
C GLU A 40 10.30 -19.15 23.18
N ALA A 41 10.69 -17.88 23.08
CA ALA A 41 9.88 -16.78 22.54
C ALA A 41 10.55 -16.17 21.30
N HIS A 42 9.75 -15.86 20.30
CA HIS A 42 10.21 -15.18 19.09
C HIS A 42 10.09 -13.67 19.23
N LEU A 43 11.19 -12.95 19.11
CA LEU A 43 11.25 -11.49 19.08
C LEU A 43 11.40 -11.00 17.66
N ALA A 44 10.59 -10.05 17.24
CA ALA A 44 10.70 -9.38 15.96
C ALA A 44 10.63 -7.86 16.13
N LEU A 45 11.69 -7.16 15.80
CA LEU A 45 11.74 -5.70 15.70
C LEU A 45 11.39 -5.32 14.26
N ALA A 46 10.40 -4.48 14.07
CA ALA A 46 10.03 -3.96 12.75
C ALA A 46 11.10 -3.01 12.21
N PHE A 47 11.27 -2.99 10.88
CA PHE A 47 11.97 -1.92 10.20
C PHE A 47 11.15 -0.64 10.32
N ASN A 48 11.80 0.49 10.55
CA ASN A 48 11.11 1.78 10.73
C ASN A 48 11.88 2.91 10.04
N PRO A 49 11.19 3.88 9.43
CA PRO A 49 11.81 5.11 8.92
C PRO A 49 11.99 6.15 10.03
N SER A 50 12.62 7.28 9.70
CA SER A 50 12.69 8.47 10.60
C SER A 50 11.35 9.21 10.75
N HIS A 51 10.34 8.85 9.97
CA HIS A 51 8.97 9.36 10.12
C HIS A 51 8.36 8.69 11.34
N LEU A 52 8.30 9.44 12.45
CA LEU A 52 7.90 8.91 13.74
C LEU A 52 6.47 8.40 13.71
N GLU A 53 6.20 7.33 14.47
CA GLU A 53 4.89 6.70 14.72
C GLU A 53 4.30 5.89 13.55
N ILE A 54 4.70 6.14 12.29
CA ILE A 54 4.10 5.46 11.12
C ILE A 54 4.33 3.94 11.14
N VAL A 55 5.30 3.45 11.87
CA VAL A 55 5.56 2.00 12.05
C VAL A 55 4.51 1.33 12.94
N SER A 56 3.79 2.07 13.78
CA SER A 56 2.82 1.52 14.72
C SER A 56 1.72 0.70 14.03
N PRO A 57 0.95 1.23 13.08
CA PRO A 57 -0.04 0.43 12.35
C PRO A 57 0.60 -0.66 11.48
N VAL A 58 1.81 -0.48 10.94
CA VAL A 58 2.56 -1.53 10.22
C VAL A 58 2.83 -2.72 11.14
N LEU A 59 3.30 -2.48 12.36
CA LEU A 59 3.52 -3.51 13.36
C LEU A 59 2.23 -4.28 13.68
N ILE A 60 1.13 -3.54 13.92
CA ILE A 60 -0.17 -4.14 14.26
C ILE A 60 -0.68 -5.01 13.11
N GLY A 61 -0.52 -4.59 11.85
CA GLY A 61 -0.84 -5.38 10.67
C GLY A 61 -0.04 -6.69 10.62
N SER A 62 1.26 -6.63 10.87
CA SER A 62 2.11 -7.83 10.96
C SER A 62 1.69 -8.76 12.10
N VAL A 63 1.30 -8.22 13.26
CA VAL A 63 0.78 -9.00 14.40
C VAL A 63 -0.52 -9.71 14.00
N ARG A 64 -1.47 -9.00 13.40
CA ARG A 64 -2.74 -9.59 12.94
C ARG A 64 -2.52 -10.74 11.97
N ALA A 65 -1.62 -10.59 11.02
CA ALA A 65 -1.25 -11.63 10.07
C ALA A 65 -0.68 -12.88 10.75
N ARG A 66 0.16 -12.68 11.79
CA ARG A 66 0.72 -13.78 12.59
C ARG A 66 -0.36 -14.50 13.40
N GLN A 67 -1.31 -13.77 13.98
CA GLN A 67 -2.46 -14.34 14.71
C GLN A 67 -3.33 -15.18 13.76
N VAL A 68 -3.67 -14.66 12.58
CA VAL A 68 -4.46 -15.40 11.58
C VAL A 68 -3.75 -16.70 11.18
N ARG A 69 -2.46 -16.66 10.88
CA ARG A 69 -1.67 -17.85 10.51
C ARG A 69 -1.63 -18.89 11.62
N ARG A 70 -1.58 -18.48 12.86
CA ARG A 70 -1.55 -19.36 14.06
C ARG A 70 -2.93 -19.80 14.53
N GLN A 71 -4.00 -19.32 13.86
CA GLN A 71 -5.39 -19.53 14.30
C GLN A 71 -5.65 -19.01 15.72
N ASP A 72 -4.90 -18.00 16.12
CA ASP A 72 -5.03 -17.33 17.41
C ASP A 72 -6.25 -16.41 17.40
N LYS A 73 -7.36 -16.89 17.94
CA LYS A 73 -8.65 -16.20 17.94
C LYS A 73 -8.76 -15.16 19.04
N THR A 74 -8.03 -15.34 20.14
CA THR A 74 -8.05 -14.47 21.31
C THR A 74 -7.00 -13.35 21.21
N GLY A 75 -5.93 -13.59 20.49
CA GLY A 75 -4.83 -12.65 20.36
C GLY A 75 -3.74 -12.83 21.43
N ASP A 76 -3.74 -13.97 22.13
CA ASP A 76 -2.84 -14.22 23.27
C ASP A 76 -1.42 -14.62 22.82
N ALA A 77 -1.29 -15.23 21.66
CA ALA A 77 -0.03 -15.81 21.20
C ALA A 77 0.97 -14.78 20.62
N VAL A 78 0.53 -13.57 20.31
CA VAL A 78 1.38 -12.51 19.75
C VAL A 78 1.11 -11.19 20.44
N LEU A 79 2.12 -10.65 21.11
CA LEU A 79 2.06 -9.38 21.83
C LEU A 79 2.68 -8.25 20.99
N PRO A 80 1.90 -7.25 20.55
CA PRO A 80 2.46 -6.01 20.00
C PRO A 80 2.95 -5.11 21.13
N ILE A 81 4.19 -4.61 20.98
CA ILE A 81 4.79 -3.61 21.87
C ILE A 81 5.27 -2.45 21.01
N VAL A 82 4.84 -1.24 21.32
CA VAL A 82 5.28 -0.02 20.65
C VAL A 82 5.96 0.91 21.64
N VAL A 83 7.17 1.37 21.32
CA VAL A 83 7.93 2.32 22.14
C VAL A 83 7.87 3.68 21.46
N HIS A 84 7.44 4.69 22.18
CA HIS A 84 7.17 6.04 21.70
C HIS A 84 8.03 7.09 22.41
N GLY A 85 8.29 8.20 21.72
CA GLY A 85 8.65 9.45 22.39
C GLY A 85 7.39 10.25 22.77
N ASP A 86 7.43 10.99 23.85
CA ASP A 86 6.28 11.74 24.37
C ASP A 86 5.67 12.73 23.38
N ALA A 87 6.50 13.52 22.70
CA ALA A 87 6.03 14.49 21.72
C ALA A 87 5.46 13.83 20.45
N ALA A 88 6.10 12.76 19.98
CA ALA A 88 5.64 12.02 18.82
C ALA A 88 4.29 11.31 19.10
N PHE A 89 4.16 10.70 20.27
CA PHE A 89 2.92 10.05 20.69
C PHE A 89 1.73 11.01 20.70
N ALA A 90 1.93 12.21 21.27
CA ALA A 90 0.86 13.22 21.36
C ALA A 90 0.56 13.89 20.02
N GLY A 91 1.60 14.13 19.18
CA GLY A 91 1.52 15.04 18.05
C GLY A 91 1.26 14.39 16.69
N GLN A 92 1.54 13.10 16.51
CA GLN A 92 1.38 12.41 15.23
C GLN A 92 -0.02 11.81 15.09
N GLY A 93 -0.81 12.31 14.12
CA GLY A 93 -2.21 11.92 13.90
C GLY A 93 -2.42 10.42 13.67
N VAL A 94 -1.45 9.74 13.10
CA VAL A 94 -1.50 8.27 12.87
C VAL A 94 -1.70 7.48 14.16
N ASN A 95 -1.30 8.00 15.32
CA ASN A 95 -1.56 7.35 16.61
C ASN A 95 -3.04 7.37 16.97
N GLN A 96 -3.75 8.49 16.75
CA GLN A 96 -5.18 8.58 16.97
C GLN A 96 -5.94 7.61 16.04
N GLU A 97 -5.54 7.53 14.77
CA GLU A 97 -6.09 6.56 13.82
C GLU A 97 -5.84 5.12 14.29
N THR A 98 -4.63 4.81 14.73
CA THR A 98 -4.23 3.49 15.23
C THR A 98 -5.04 3.08 16.46
N PHE A 99 -5.27 3.99 17.40
CA PHE A 99 -6.14 3.71 18.55
C PHE A 99 -7.59 3.45 18.13
N GLN A 100 -8.12 4.20 17.15
CA GLN A 100 -9.48 3.95 16.65
C GLN A 100 -9.60 2.60 15.92
N MET A 101 -8.51 2.06 15.38
CA MET A 101 -8.48 0.72 14.76
C MET A 101 -8.51 -0.41 15.80
N SER A 102 -7.99 -0.18 17.00
CA SER A 102 -7.54 -1.21 17.95
C SER A 102 -8.61 -2.23 18.36
N GLN A 103 -9.89 -1.85 18.35
CA GLN A 103 -11.03 -2.73 18.71
C GLN A 103 -11.97 -3.01 17.53
N THR A 104 -11.62 -2.58 16.32
CA THR A 104 -12.46 -2.82 15.14
C THR A 104 -12.25 -4.22 14.56
N ARG A 105 -13.28 -4.77 13.92
CA ARG A 105 -13.35 -6.15 13.41
C ARG A 105 -12.15 -6.54 12.52
N ALA A 106 -11.74 -5.63 11.65
CA ALA A 106 -10.69 -5.89 10.67
C ALA A 106 -9.28 -5.85 11.26
N TYR A 107 -9.07 -5.05 12.31
CA TYR A 107 -7.75 -4.57 12.71
C TYR A 107 -7.36 -4.93 14.15
N SER A 108 -8.29 -5.36 14.98
CA SER A 108 -8.04 -5.74 16.37
C SER A 108 -7.02 -6.87 16.48
N THR A 109 -6.08 -6.71 17.42
CA THR A 109 -5.02 -7.68 17.75
C THR A 109 -5.09 -8.16 19.21
N GLY A 110 -6.16 -7.83 19.92
CA GLY A 110 -6.27 -8.11 21.36
C GLY A 110 -5.43 -7.16 22.20
N GLY A 111 -5.26 -5.91 21.75
CA GLY A 111 -4.57 -4.84 22.47
C GLY A 111 -3.07 -4.77 22.22
N THR A 112 -2.55 -3.55 22.34
CA THR A 112 -1.13 -3.19 22.21
C THR A 112 -0.61 -2.64 23.53
N LEU A 113 0.62 -3.02 23.88
CA LEU A 113 1.36 -2.42 24.99
C LEU A 113 2.13 -1.21 24.47
N HIS A 114 1.73 -0.01 24.84
CA HIS A 114 2.40 1.23 24.50
C HIS A 114 3.33 1.67 25.64
N ILE A 115 4.61 1.91 25.34
CA ILE A 115 5.59 2.38 26.30
C ILE A 115 6.09 3.75 25.83
N ILE A 116 5.85 4.78 26.61
CA ILE A 116 6.27 6.14 26.30
C ILE A 116 7.52 6.48 27.09
N ILE A 117 8.61 6.75 26.37
CA ILE A 117 9.84 7.28 26.94
C ILE A 117 9.65 8.78 27.09
N ASN A 118 9.02 9.17 28.19
CA ASN A 118 8.67 10.57 28.45
C ASN A 118 9.87 11.31 29.08
N ASN A 119 10.73 11.79 28.22
CA ASN A 119 11.92 12.54 28.64
C ASN A 119 11.65 14.03 28.92
N GLN A 120 10.40 14.47 28.83
CA GLN A 120 9.91 15.82 29.16
C GLN A 120 10.49 16.94 28.27
N VAL A 121 11.04 16.57 27.14
CA VAL A 121 11.52 17.50 26.11
C VAL A 121 10.80 17.20 24.82
N GLY A 122 10.00 18.08 24.29
CA GLY A 122 9.18 17.90 23.09
C GLY A 122 9.99 17.60 21.83
N PHE A 123 10.71 16.47 21.77
CA PHE A 123 11.69 16.11 20.74
C PHE A 123 12.82 17.14 20.69
N THR A 124 12.69 18.22 19.91
CA THR A 124 13.57 19.39 19.89
C THR A 124 12.86 20.65 20.39
N THR A 125 11.55 20.60 20.63
CA THR A 125 10.75 21.72 21.12
C THR A 125 11.05 21.95 22.60
N SER A 126 11.56 23.12 22.93
CA SER A 126 12.08 23.41 24.26
C SER A 126 11.02 23.84 25.28
N ARG A 127 9.90 24.40 24.81
CA ARG A 127 8.84 24.93 25.66
C ARG A 127 7.62 23.99 25.65
N LEU A 128 7.06 23.72 26.81
CA LEU A 128 5.88 22.88 26.93
C LEU A 128 4.66 23.51 26.23
N GLU A 129 4.54 24.82 26.28
CA GLU A 129 3.48 25.62 25.64
C GLU A 129 3.47 25.44 24.09
N ASP A 130 4.64 25.14 23.50
CA ASP A 130 4.79 24.93 22.08
C ASP A 130 4.67 23.44 21.70
N ALA A 131 4.69 22.53 22.70
CA ALA A 131 4.74 21.09 22.47
C ALA A 131 3.35 20.46 22.33
N ARG A 132 2.38 20.85 23.16
CA ARG A 132 1.01 20.30 23.16
C ARG A 132 0.05 21.15 24.00
N SER A 133 -1.25 20.99 23.71
CA SER A 133 -2.34 21.63 24.46
C SER A 133 -2.78 20.84 25.70
N THR A 134 -2.47 19.55 25.76
CA THR A 134 -2.88 18.64 26.84
C THR A 134 -1.88 18.66 28.00
N GLU A 135 -2.36 18.37 29.20
CA GLU A 135 -1.48 18.24 30.37
C GLU A 135 -0.53 17.05 30.23
N TYR A 136 -1.05 15.90 29.81
CA TYR A 136 -0.26 14.68 29.58
C TYR A 136 -0.12 14.39 28.09
N CYS A 137 1.05 13.91 27.66
CA CYS A 137 1.22 13.40 26.30
C CYS A 137 0.33 12.19 26.00
N THR A 138 -0.08 11.48 27.03
CA THR A 138 -0.91 10.27 26.98
C THR A 138 -2.40 10.51 26.85
N ASP A 139 -2.87 11.76 26.86
CA ASP A 139 -4.31 12.08 26.86
C ASP A 139 -5.04 11.53 25.62
N ILE A 140 -4.35 11.32 24.50
CA ILE A 140 -4.94 10.68 23.31
C ILE A 140 -5.42 9.26 23.55
N ALA A 141 -4.80 8.51 24.46
CA ALA A 141 -5.21 7.13 24.80
C ALA A 141 -6.57 7.07 25.52
N LYS A 142 -7.00 8.19 26.10
CA LYS A 142 -8.32 8.31 26.75
C LYS A 142 -9.49 8.16 25.77
N MET A 143 -9.27 8.41 24.46
CA MET A 143 -10.30 8.24 23.43
C MET A 143 -10.89 6.82 23.41
N VAL A 144 -10.05 5.82 23.67
CA VAL A 144 -10.44 4.40 23.66
C VAL A 144 -10.50 3.81 25.07
N HIS A 145 -10.47 4.66 26.10
CA HIS A 145 -10.45 4.24 27.51
C HIS A 145 -9.29 3.29 27.86
N ALA A 146 -8.14 3.45 27.22
CA ALA A 146 -6.93 2.70 27.55
C ALA A 146 -6.41 3.16 28.92
N PRO A 147 -6.12 2.25 29.88
CA PRO A 147 -5.46 2.61 31.13
C PRO A 147 -4.08 3.20 30.88
N ILE A 148 -3.71 4.16 31.73
CA ILE A 148 -2.43 4.85 31.67
C ILE A 148 -1.74 4.70 33.02
N PHE A 149 -0.54 4.13 33.02
CA PHE A 149 0.30 4.01 34.20
C PHE A 149 1.45 5.01 34.11
N HIS A 150 1.51 5.94 35.05
CA HIS A 150 2.64 6.84 35.19
C HIS A 150 3.68 6.23 36.13
N VAL A 151 4.91 6.05 35.67
CA VAL A 151 5.97 5.43 36.44
C VAL A 151 7.28 6.21 36.35
N ASN A 152 8.02 6.29 37.47
CA ASN A 152 9.35 6.94 37.49
C ASN A 152 10.39 5.99 36.87
N GLY A 153 11.07 6.41 35.80
CA GLY A 153 12.13 5.67 35.13
C GLY A 153 13.38 5.44 35.98
N ASP A 154 13.55 6.20 37.07
CA ASP A 154 14.63 6.00 38.04
C ASP A 154 14.32 4.94 39.11
N ASP A 155 13.12 4.32 39.05
CA ASP A 155 12.75 3.16 39.88
C ASP A 155 12.56 1.90 39.01
N PRO A 156 13.61 1.10 38.73
CA PRO A 156 13.54 -0.07 37.87
C PRO A 156 12.55 -1.14 38.36
N GLU A 157 12.36 -1.30 39.67
CA GLU A 157 11.43 -2.27 40.23
C GLU A 157 9.99 -1.88 39.96
N ALA A 158 9.65 -0.59 40.13
CA ALA A 158 8.36 -0.06 39.76
C ALA A 158 8.08 -0.19 38.26
N VAL A 159 9.08 0.07 37.42
CA VAL A 159 8.95 -0.08 35.96
C VAL A 159 8.66 -1.54 35.58
N VAL A 160 9.40 -2.51 36.14
CA VAL A 160 9.16 -3.94 35.89
C VAL A 160 7.76 -4.36 36.40
N PHE A 161 7.37 -3.91 37.60
CA PHE A 161 6.04 -4.20 38.14
C PHE A 161 4.93 -3.66 37.23
N MET A 162 5.05 -2.42 36.76
CA MET A 162 4.07 -1.83 35.83
C MET A 162 4.04 -2.54 34.47
N ALA A 163 5.19 -3.00 33.96
CA ALA A 163 5.26 -3.78 32.73
C ALA A 163 4.54 -5.13 32.87
N GLN A 164 4.70 -5.82 33.99
CA GLN A 164 3.98 -7.07 34.30
C GLN A 164 2.48 -6.83 34.40
N LEU A 165 2.07 -5.81 35.16
CA LEU A 165 0.65 -5.46 35.33
C LEU A 165 0.01 -5.05 33.97
N ALA A 166 0.74 -4.33 33.15
CA ALA A 166 0.27 -3.96 31.80
C ALA A 166 0.10 -5.19 30.90
N HIS A 167 1.05 -6.12 30.94
CA HIS A 167 0.94 -7.39 30.24
C HIS A 167 -0.30 -8.18 30.71
N ASP A 168 -0.49 -8.33 32.03
CA ASP A 168 -1.62 -9.07 32.63
C ASP A 168 -2.96 -8.42 32.27
N TYR A 169 -3.01 -7.09 32.28
CA TYR A 169 -4.19 -6.34 31.84
C TYR A 169 -4.53 -6.64 30.38
N ARG A 170 -3.53 -6.53 29.49
CA ARG A 170 -3.70 -6.81 28.06
C ARG A 170 -4.17 -8.23 27.80
N GLN A 171 -3.58 -9.22 28.47
CA GLN A 171 -3.94 -10.63 28.32
C GLN A 171 -5.34 -10.93 28.89
N THR A 172 -5.76 -10.21 29.93
CA THR A 172 -7.06 -10.41 30.55
C THR A 172 -8.20 -9.72 29.82
N PHE A 173 -7.98 -8.48 29.37
CA PHE A 173 -9.04 -7.63 28.82
C PHE A 173 -8.96 -7.45 27.31
N HIS A 174 -7.89 -7.88 26.66
CA HIS A 174 -7.66 -7.75 25.20
C HIS A 174 -7.82 -6.31 24.70
N LYS A 175 -7.26 -5.35 25.43
CA LYS A 175 -7.29 -3.91 25.16
C LYS A 175 -5.91 -3.30 25.22
N ASP A 176 -5.77 -2.14 24.58
CA ASP A 176 -4.55 -1.33 24.67
C ASP A 176 -4.32 -0.85 26.10
N ILE A 177 -3.05 -0.67 26.43
CA ILE A 177 -2.59 -0.12 27.69
C ILE A 177 -1.34 0.72 27.46
N VAL A 178 -1.19 1.78 28.24
CA VAL A 178 -0.12 2.75 28.12
C VAL A 178 0.71 2.82 29.40
N ILE A 179 2.01 2.71 29.28
CA ILE A 179 2.98 3.00 30.32
C ILE A 179 3.68 4.31 29.98
N ASP A 180 3.43 5.35 30.74
CA ASP A 180 4.10 6.65 30.65
C ASP A 180 5.29 6.66 31.59
N MET A 181 6.46 6.34 31.06
CA MET A 181 7.71 6.27 31.83
C MET A 181 8.38 7.64 31.88
N TYR A 182 8.19 8.33 32.98
CA TYR A 182 8.84 9.61 33.25
C TYR A 182 10.35 9.44 33.45
N CYS A 183 11.10 10.02 32.59
CA CYS A 183 12.58 10.01 32.61
C CYS A 183 13.14 11.36 32.16
N TYR A 184 14.43 11.40 31.86
CA TYR A 184 15.09 12.58 31.30
C TYR A 184 16.14 12.16 30.27
N ARG A 185 16.39 13.02 29.29
CA ARG A 185 17.48 12.83 28.33
C ARG A 185 18.75 13.47 28.87
N ARG A 186 19.78 12.67 29.14
CA ARG A 186 21.04 13.12 29.75
C ARG A 186 21.87 13.97 28.79
N ASN A 187 21.94 13.56 27.54
CA ASN A 187 22.72 14.23 26.49
C ASN A 187 21.78 15.01 25.54
N GLY A 188 22.34 15.74 24.58
CA GLY A 188 21.56 16.42 23.56
C GLY A 188 20.83 15.46 22.60
N HIS A 189 20.08 16.03 21.66
CA HIS A 189 19.34 15.29 20.64
C HIS A 189 20.27 14.47 19.74
N ASN A 190 21.46 15.01 19.46
CA ASN A 190 22.53 14.34 18.72
C ASN A 190 23.90 14.78 19.28
N GLU A 191 24.98 14.29 18.67
CA GLU A 191 26.34 14.51 19.13
C GLU A 191 26.79 15.99 19.09
N ALA A 192 26.13 16.82 18.27
CA ALA A 192 26.44 18.23 18.13
C ALA A 192 25.53 19.15 18.97
N ASP A 193 24.48 18.59 19.62
CA ASP A 193 23.50 19.37 20.37
C ASP A 193 23.94 19.56 21.84
N GLU A 194 24.03 20.85 22.29
CA GLU A 194 24.21 21.22 23.69
C GLU A 194 22.86 21.69 24.27
N PRO A 195 22.14 20.79 24.96
CA PRO A 195 20.76 21.04 25.38
C PRO A 195 20.64 22.14 26.44
N SER A 196 21.69 22.48 27.16
CA SER A 196 21.68 23.61 28.11
C SER A 196 21.54 24.97 27.42
N ALA A 197 21.77 25.07 26.11
CA ALA A 197 21.54 26.28 25.33
C ALA A 197 20.05 26.67 25.27
N THR A 198 19.14 25.68 25.29
CA THR A 198 17.68 25.89 25.22
C THR A 198 16.95 25.58 26.53
N GLN A 199 17.49 24.69 27.39
CA GLN A 199 16.92 24.26 28.68
C GLN A 199 17.95 24.38 29.83
N PRO A 200 18.45 25.56 30.14
CA PRO A 200 19.53 25.74 31.12
C PRO A 200 19.15 25.29 32.54
N LEU A 201 17.93 25.54 32.96
CA LEU A 201 17.45 25.17 34.30
C LEU A 201 17.34 23.63 34.44
N MET A 202 16.68 22.97 33.49
CA MET A 202 16.51 21.50 33.46
C MET A 202 17.88 20.83 33.47
N TYR A 203 18.81 21.22 32.61
CA TYR A 203 20.12 20.57 32.53
C TYR A 203 21.06 20.92 33.69
N SER A 204 20.81 22.03 34.38
CA SER A 204 21.50 22.31 35.65
C SER A 204 21.19 21.30 36.75
N VAL A 205 19.99 20.70 36.69
CA VAL A 205 19.55 19.58 37.54
C VAL A 205 20.06 18.23 37.02
N ILE A 206 19.78 17.92 35.73
CA ILE A 206 20.12 16.65 35.09
C ILE A 206 21.63 16.32 35.21
N LYS A 207 22.51 17.30 35.00
CA LYS A 207 23.98 17.12 35.11
C LYS A 207 24.44 16.69 36.50
N LYS A 208 23.64 16.90 37.53
CA LYS A 208 23.95 16.54 38.92
C LYS A 208 23.31 15.22 39.37
N LEU A 209 22.35 14.69 38.56
CA LEU A 209 21.69 13.44 38.93
C LEU A 209 22.63 12.24 38.72
N PRO A 210 22.68 11.28 39.66
CA PRO A 210 23.33 10.00 39.42
C PRO A 210 22.59 9.22 38.32
N SER A 211 23.23 8.22 37.74
CA SER A 211 22.57 7.34 36.80
C SER A 211 21.55 6.43 37.49
N THR A 212 20.51 5.99 36.76
CA THR A 212 19.53 5.00 37.29
C THR A 212 20.24 3.75 37.84
N ARG A 213 21.29 3.26 37.16
CA ARG A 213 22.13 2.16 37.65
C ARG A 213 22.71 2.45 39.04
N GLU A 214 23.28 3.65 39.23
CA GLU A 214 23.91 4.06 40.48
C GLU A 214 22.87 4.22 41.60
N LEU A 215 21.70 4.81 41.29
CA LEU A 215 20.59 4.93 42.23
C LEU A 215 20.14 3.54 42.70
N PHE A 216 19.96 2.61 41.78
CA PHE A 216 19.50 1.26 42.10
C PHE A 216 20.57 0.46 42.85
N ALA A 217 21.83 0.54 42.47
CA ALA A 217 22.91 -0.10 43.21
C ALA A 217 22.99 0.41 44.68
N ASN A 218 22.88 1.74 44.86
CA ASN A 218 22.89 2.32 46.19
C ASN A 218 21.67 1.86 47.03
N LYS A 219 20.50 1.71 46.43
CA LYS A 219 19.30 1.16 47.08
C LYS A 219 19.55 -0.29 47.56
N LEU A 220 20.04 -1.16 46.67
CA LEU A 220 20.32 -2.56 47.00
C LEU A 220 21.40 -2.71 48.08
N VAL A 221 22.41 -1.85 48.10
CA VAL A 221 23.42 -1.80 49.17
C VAL A 221 22.79 -1.38 50.50
N ALA A 222 21.92 -0.35 50.50
CA ALA A 222 21.28 0.13 51.70
C ALA A 222 20.32 -0.93 52.29
N GLU A 223 19.67 -1.71 51.44
CA GLU A 223 18.80 -2.83 51.80
C GLU A 223 19.57 -4.10 52.19
N GLY A 224 20.89 -4.13 52.04
CA GLY A 224 21.73 -5.27 52.37
C GLY A 224 21.61 -6.44 51.39
N VAL A 225 21.08 -6.21 50.20
CA VAL A 225 20.96 -7.25 49.14
C VAL A 225 22.31 -7.55 48.51
N ILE A 226 23.10 -6.52 48.26
CA ILE A 226 24.49 -6.61 47.75
C ILE A 226 25.42 -5.70 48.58
N SER A 227 26.70 -5.98 48.54
CA SER A 227 27.73 -5.08 49.07
C SER A 227 28.15 -4.05 48.02
N LYS A 228 28.76 -2.96 48.44
CA LYS A 228 29.33 -1.96 47.52
C LYS A 228 30.44 -2.54 46.63
N ALA A 229 31.19 -3.50 47.15
CA ALA A 229 32.24 -4.17 46.38
C ALA A 229 31.68 -5.06 45.27
N GLU A 230 30.58 -5.76 45.52
CA GLU A 230 29.88 -6.56 44.50
C GLU A 230 29.28 -5.67 43.43
N ALA A 231 28.71 -4.50 43.76
CA ALA A 231 28.18 -3.57 42.76
C ALA A 231 29.26 -3.07 41.78
N VAL A 232 30.49 -2.84 42.27
CA VAL A 232 31.64 -2.48 41.43
C VAL A 232 32.09 -3.68 40.60
N ALA A 233 32.19 -4.86 41.20
CA ALA A 233 32.60 -6.07 40.50
C ALA A 233 31.70 -6.42 39.32
N PHE A 234 30.38 -6.29 39.47
CA PHE A 234 29.43 -6.50 38.35
C PHE A 234 29.66 -5.57 37.15
N GLU A 235 30.07 -4.33 37.41
CA GLU A 235 30.39 -3.37 36.35
C GLU A 235 31.67 -3.74 35.65
N ASP A 236 32.70 -4.10 36.41
CA ASP A 236 34.02 -4.47 35.89
C ASP A 236 33.96 -5.78 35.09
N ASP A 237 33.27 -6.80 35.59
CA ASP A 237 33.04 -8.09 34.92
C ASP A 237 32.31 -7.90 33.57
N TYR A 238 31.30 -7.04 33.55
CA TYR A 238 30.55 -6.75 32.33
C TYR A 238 31.42 -6.03 31.28
N ARG A 239 32.23 -5.06 31.72
CA ARG A 239 33.18 -4.35 30.84
C ARG A 239 34.25 -5.31 30.31
N GLU A 240 34.77 -6.17 31.15
CA GLU A 240 35.80 -7.17 30.76
C GLU A 240 35.22 -8.14 29.70
N SER A 241 33.97 -8.59 29.89
CA SER A 241 33.29 -9.44 28.89
C SER A 241 33.09 -8.73 27.55
N LEU A 242 32.73 -7.43 27.56
CA LEU A 242 32.64 -6.64 26.34
C LEU A 242 34.00 -6.44 25.64
N ASP A 243 35.03 -6.13 26.41
CA ASP A 243 36.38 -5.94 25.89
C ASP A 243 36.94 -7.23 25.26
N LYS A 244 36.61 -8.39 25.80
CA LYS A 244 36.95 -9.71 25.25
C LYS A 244 36.07 -10.11 24.05
N GLY A 245 35.04 -9.35 23.70
CA GLY A 245 34.06 -9.69 22.66
C GLY A 245 33.22 -10.92 23.01
N GLU A 246 33.02 -11.18 24.31
CA GLU A 246 32.20 -12.28 24.77
C GLU A 246 30.69 -12.02 24.58
N TYR A 247 29.94 -13.09 24.40
CA TYR A 247 28.49 -13.02 24.26
C TYR A 247 27.85 -12.81 25.66
N VAL A 248 27.39 -11.61 25.92
CA VAL A 248 26.68 -11.29 27.19
C VAL A 248 25.19 -11.61 27.15
N ALA A 249 24.60 -11.83 25.95
CA ALA A 249 23.19 -12.18 25.77
C ALA A 249 22.99 -13.71 25.74
N SER A 250 23.10 -14.36 26.88
CA SER A 250 22.99 -15.83 27.04
C SER A 250 21.62 -16.41 26.64
N ALA A 251 20.57 -15.57 26.58
CA ALA A 251 19.20 -15.99 26.27
C ALA A 251 18.94 -16.22 24.77
N LEU A 252 19.88 -15.86 23.87
CA LEU A 252 19.71 -16.03 22.42
C LEU A 252 19.76 -17.51 22.02
N VAL A 253 18.76 -17.98 21.27
CA VAL A 253 18.70 -19.33 20.74
C VAL A 253 19.47 -19.40 19.42
N ARG A 254 20.52 -20.21 19.36
CA ARG A 254 21.39 -20.32 18.16
C ARG A 254 20.73 -21.03 16.98
N GLU A 255 19.85 -22.00 17.24
CA GLU A 255 19.08 -22.73 16.23
C GLU A 255 17.58 -22.46 16.45
N PRO A 256 17.05 -21.37 15.90
CA PRO A 256 15.68 -20.97 16.15
C PRO A 256 14.65 -21.91 15.52
N ASN A 257 13.53 -22.09 16.20
CA ASN A 257 12.40 -22.84 15.69
C ASN A 257 11.81 -22.13 14.46
N LYS A 258 11.96 -22.73 13.28
CA LYS A 258 11.55 -22.15 11.99
C LYS A 258 10.02 -22.00 11.84
N THR A 259 9.22 -22.67 12.67
CA THR A 259 7.74 -22.55 12.61
C THR A 259 7.23 -21.21 13.14
N LEU A 260 8.05 -20.45 13.85
CA LEU A 260 7.68 -19.18 14.45
C LEU A 260 7.73 -17.99 13.46
N TYR A 261 8.36 -18.14 12.30
CA TYR A 261 8.46 -17.06 11.31
C TYR A 261 8.03 -17.51 9.89
N VAL A 262 7.92 -16.54 8.99
CA VAL A 262 7.47 -16.78 7.61
C VAL A 262 8.66 -17.12 6.73
N ASP A 263 8.53 -18.17 5.93
CA ASP A 263 9.52 -18.52 4.91
C ASP A 263 9.27 -17.70 3.62
N TRP A 264 10.18 -16.79 3.32
CA TRP A 264 10.19 -15.99 2.11
C TRP A 264 11.04 -16.59 0.99
N THR A 265 11.76 -17.67 1.25
CA THR A 265 12.67 -18.30 0.29
C THR A 265 12.02 -18.60 -1.07
N PRO A 266 10.76 -19.11 -1.12
CA PRO A 266 10.09 -19.38 -2.39
C PRO A 266 9.81 -18.14 -3.27
N TYR A 267 9.95 -16.94 -2.71
CA TYR A 267 9.59 -15.69 -3.37
C TYR A 267 10.79 -14.82 -3.72
N ILE A 268 12.01 -15.29 -3.41
CA ILE A 268 13.26 -14.55 -3.64
C ILE A 268 13.82 -14.88 -5.04
N GLY A 269 14.26 -13.84 -5.77
CA GLY A 269 14.96 -13.99 -7.05
C GLY A 269 14.06 -14.12 -8.28
N HIS A 270 12.74 -14.04 -8.11
CA HIS A 270 11.79 -14.04 -9.22
C HIS A 270 11.63 -12.66 -9.84
N LYS A 271 11.46 -12.64 -11.17
CA LYS A 271 11.32 -11.41 -11.95
C LYS A 271 9.85 -11.11 -12.28
N LEU A 272 9.54 -9.84 -12.48
CA LEU A 272 8.21 -9.42 -12.91
C LEU A 272 7.88 -9.83 -14.36
N GLU A 273 8.91 -10.08 -15.17
CA GLU A 273 8.79 -10.52 -16.57
C GLU A 273 8.47 -12.01 -16.70
N ASP A 274 8.66 -12.81 -15.64
CA ASP A 274 8.38 -14.25 -15.66
C ASP A 274 6.91 -14.49 -16.04
N ASN A 275 6.71 -15.29 -17.07
CA ASN A 275 5.37 -15.63 -17.55
C ASN A 275 4.76 -16.75 -16.69
N TRP A 276 3.55 -16.55 -16.24
CA TRP A 276 2.82 -17.51 -15.41
C TRP A 276 1.40 -17.70 -15.95
N ASP A 277 0.97 -18.94 -16.00
CA ASP A 277 -0.41 -19.27 -16.34
C ASP A 277 -1.35 -18.78 -15.22
N THR A 278 -2.26 -17.91 -15.59
CA THR A 278 -3.29 -17.35 -14.73
C THR A 278 -4.70 -17.75 -15.18
N GLY A 279 -4.81 -18.60 -16.19
CA GLY A 279 -6.06 -19.16 -16.68
C GLY A 279 -6.71 -20.06 -15.63
N VAL A 280 -8.02 -20.26 -15.75
CA VAL A 280 -8.80 -21.16 -14.91
C VAL A 280 -9.76 -21.94 -15.79
N ASP A 281 -9.80 -23.25 -15.62
CA ASP A 281 -10.73 -24.12 -16.39
C ASP A 281 -12.15 -23.55 -16.45
N ILE A 282 -12.72 -23.46 -17.63
CA ILE A 282 -14.00 -22.80 -17.88
C ILE A 282 -15.16 -23.44 -17.11
N ASN A 283 -15.12 -24.75 -16.86
CA ASN A 283 -16.17 -25.42 -16.11
C ASN A 283 -16.06 -25.08 -14.62
N LYS A 284 -14.83 -24.88 -14.12
CA LYS A 284 -14.63 -24.37 -12.76
C LYS A 284 -15.16 -22.95 -12.62
N LEU A 285 -14.87 -22.05 -13.58
CA LEU A 285 -15.39 -20.68 -13.58
C LEU A 285 -16.92 -20.67 -13.53
N LYS A 286 -17.59 -21.50 -14.38
CA LYS A 286 -19.05 -21.64 -14.36
C LYS A 286 -19.58 -22.17 -13.03
N ALA A 287 -18.92 -23.17 -12.47
CA ALA A 287 -19.30 -23.73 -11.16
C ALA A 287 -19.16 -22.70 -10.03
N TYR A 288 -18.13 -21.85 -10.06
CA TYR A 288 -17.98 -20.76 -9.10
C TYR A 288 -19.11 -19.74 -9.23
N GLY A 289 -19.48 -19.35 -10.45
CA GLY A 289 -20.61 -18.46 -10.71
C GLY A 289 -21.93 -19.00 -10.18
N GLU A 290 -22.22 -20.29 -10.42
CA GLU A 290 -23.40 -20.96 -9.86
C GLU A 290 -23.37 -20.96 -8.33
N LYS A 291 -22.23 -21.24 -7.72
CA LYS A 291 -22.08 -21.32 -6.27
C LYS A 291 -22.25 -19.97 -5.59
N MET A 292 -21.64 -18.92 -6.13
CA MET A 292 -21.76 -17.56 -5.57
C MET A 292 -23.19 -16.99 -5.62
N ALA A 293 -24.01 -17.49 -6.53
CA ALA A 293 -25.42 -17.09 -6.63
C ALA A 293 -26.34 -17.85 -5.66
N GLN A 294 -25.82 -18.86 -4.95
CA GLN A 294 -26.63 -19.63 -3.98
C GLN A 294 -26.76 -18.88 -2.67
N MET A 295 -27.99 -18.60 -2.24
CA MET A 295 -28.29 -17.98 -0.97
C MET A 295 -28.72 -19.01 0.07
N PRO A 296 -28.51 -18.75 1.36
CA PRO A 296 -29.09 -19.55 2.44
C PRO A 296 -30.62 -19.59 2.33
N ALA A 297 -31.23 -20.69 2.81
CA ALA A 297 -32.69 -20.84 2.78
C ALA A 297 -33.38 -19.68 3.50
N GLY A 298 -34.38 -19.08 2.85
CA GLY A 298 -35.17 -18.00 3.41
C GLY A 298 -34.49 -16.62 3.39
N TYR A 299 -33.34 -16.48 2.72
CA TYR A 299 -32.60 -15.23 2.59
C TYR A 299 -33.27 -14.32 1.54
N GLU A 300 -33.58 -13.10 1.90
CA GLU A 300 -34.22 -12.14 1.00
C GLU A 300 -33.31 -10.92 0.78
N LEU A 301 -32.92 -10.71 -0.49
CA LEU A 301 -32.08 -9.58 -0.88
C LEU A 301 -32.92 -8.35 -1.25
N GLN A 302 -32.34 -7.17 -1.07
CA GLN A 302 -32.90 -5.94 -1.63
C GLN A 302 -33.01 -6.08 -3.16
N ARG A 303 -34.11 -5.61 -3.75
CA ARG A 303 -34.47 -5.84 -5.15
C ARG A 303 -33.38 -5.49 -6.18
N GLN A 304 -32.62 -4.41 -5.95
CA GLN A 304 -31.54 -4.02 -6.85
C GLN A 304 -30.34 -4.97 -6.72
N VAL A 305 -30.01 -5.38 -5.49
CA VAL A 305 -28.95 -6.35 -5.21
C VAL A 305 -29.30 -7.72 -5.79
N GLN A 306 -30.56 -8.14 -5.66
CA GLN A 306 -31.05 -9.37 -6.27
C GLN A 306 -30.80 -9.39 -7.79
N LYS A 307 -31.14 -8.29 -8.48
CA LYS A 307 -30.87 -8.17 -9.93
C LYS A 307 -29.37 -8.25 -10.25
N VAL A 308 -28.50 -7.62 -9.44
CA VAL A 308 -27.06 -7.69 -9.63
C VAL A 308 -26.57 -9.13 -9.49
N VAL A 309 -27.04 -9.88 -8.50
CA VAL A 309 -26.68 -11.30 -8.30
C VAL A 309 -27.14 -12.16 -9.47
N GLU A 310 -28.37 -12.00 -9.92
CA GLU A 310 -28.93 -12.73 -11.06
C GLU A 310 -28.18 -12.43 -12.37
N GLN A 311 -27.92 -11.18 -12.67
CA GLN A 311 -27.15 -10.77 -13.83
C GLN A 311 -25.71 -11.26 -13.78
N ARG A 312 -25.07 -11.18 -12.59
CA ARG A 312 -23.72 -11.70 -12.39
C ARG A 312 -23.66 -13.21 -12.61
N LYS A 313 -24.67 -13.95 -12.16
CA LYS A 313 -24.80 -15.38 -12.43
C LYS A 313 -24.84 -15.65 -13.94
N ALA A 314 -25.68 -14.94 -14.69
CA ALA A 314 -25.78 -15.08 -16.15
C ALA A 314 -24.41 -14.82 -16.83
N MET A 315 -23.69 -13.78 -16.41
CA MET A 315 -22.34 -13.47 -16.90
C MET A 315 -21.35 -14.60 -16.57
N GLN A 316 -21.29 -15.03 -15.31
CA GLN A 316 -20.32 -15.99 -14.82
C GLN A 316 -20.58 -17.45 -15.28
N THR A 317 -21.78 -17.71 -15.77
CA THR A 317 -22.12 -19.00 -16.41
C THR A 317 -22.01 -18.97 -17.94
N GLY A 318 -21.64 -17.81 -18.52
CA GLY A 318 -21.39 -17.64 -19.95
C GLY A 318 -22.63 -17.36 -20.78
N GLN A 319 -23.74 -16.93 -20.17
CA GLN A 319 -24.97 -16.53 -20.88
C GLN A 319 -24.89 -15.07 -21.36
N GLU A 320 -24.12 -14.24 -20.66
CA GLU A 320 -23.85 -12.83 -21.00
C GLU A 320 -22.36 -12.55 -20.91
N PRO A 321 -21.82 -11.54 -21.63
CA PRO A 321 -20.43 -11.11 -21.46
C PRO A 321 -20.16 -10.60 -20.04
N LEU A 322 -18.97 -10.89 -19.53
CA LEU A 322 -18.55 -10.46 -18.20
C LEU A 322 -18.33 -8.96 -18.13
N ASN A 323 -18.82 -8.33 -17.07
CA ASN A 323 -18.39 -7.01 -16.65
C ASN A 323 -17.27 -7.10 -15.61
N TRP A 324 -16.72 -5.96 -15.20
CA TRP A 324 -15.62 -5.86 -14.24
C TRP A 324 -15.90 -6.61 -12.93
N GLY A 325 -17.03 -6.32 -12.27
CA GLY A 325 -17.37 -6.94 -10.99
C GLY A 325 -17.57 -8.46 -11.06
N ALA A 326 -18.05 -8.96 -12.20
CA ALA A 326 -18.19 -10.40 -12.44
C ALA A 326 -16.81 -11.08 -12.57
N ALA A 327 -15.87 -10.48 -13.31
CA ALA A 327 -14.54 -11.01 -13.48
C ALA A 327 -13.69 -10.89 -12.20
N GLU A 328 -13.77 -9.76 -11.50
CA GLU A 328 -13.11 -9.54 -10.22
C GLU A 328 -13.52 -10.60 -9.18
N THR A 329 -14.82 -10.86 -9.04
CA THR A 329 -15.30 -11.87 -8.08
C THR A 329 -14.95 -13.29 -8.49
N LEU A 330 -14.84 -13.61 -9.79
CA LEU A 330 -14.31 -14.91 -10.27
C LEU A 330 -12.81 -15.07 -9.95
N ALA A 331 -12.02 -13.98 -10.02
CA ALA A 331 -10.62 -14.04 -9.60
C ALA A 331 -10.51 -14.41 -8.12
N TYR A 332 -11.29 -13.76 -7.25
CA TYR A 332 -11.31 -14.10 -5.83
C TYR A 332 -11.77 -15.53 -5.56
N ALA A 333 -12.86 -15.96 -6.20
CA ALA A 333 -13.39 -17.31 -6.05
C ALA A 333 -12.35 -18.38 -6.45
N SER A 334 -11.68 -18.19 -7.58
CA SER A 334 -10.65 -19.11 -8.04
C SER A 334 -9.45 -19.18 -7.08
N LEU A 335 -9.00 -18.04 -6.55
CA LEU A 335 -7.88 -17.98 -5.61
C LEU A 335 -8.20 -18.70 -4.29
N VAL A 336 -9.36 -18.45 -3.70
CA VAL A 336 -9.70 -19.13 -2.43
C VAL A 336 -9.89 -20.64 -2.61
N GLU A 337 -10.41 -21.09 -3.73
CA GLU A 337 -10.53 -22.53 -4.06
C GLU A 337 -9.17 -23.18 -4.36
N GLU A 338 -8.20 -22.41 -4.87
CA GLU A 338 -6.82 -22.87 -5.09
C GLU A 338 -5.94 -22.77 -3.82
N GLY A 339 -6.50 -22.33 -2.68
CA GLY A 339 -5.82 -22.29 -1.39
C GLY A 339 -5.10 -20.97 -1.10
N TYR A 340 -5.33 -19.92 -1.87
CA TYR A 340 -4.79 -18.58 -1.61
C TYR A 340 -5.79 -17.72 -0.84
N PRO A 341 -5.47 -17.30 0.40
CA PRO A 341 -6.34 -16.38 1.12
C PRO A 341 -6.45 -15.03 0.41
N VAL A 342 -7.64 -14.45 0.48
CA VAL A 342 -7.92 -13.10 -0.05
C VAL A 342 -8.39 -12.21 1.09
N ARG A 343 -7.76 -11.05 1.26
CA ARG A 343 -8.15 -10.01 2.20
C ARG A 343 -8.30 -8.71 1.43
N ILE A 344 -9.49 -8.12 1.49
CA ILE A 344 -9.77 -6.80 0.92
C ILE A 344 -10.30 -5.86 2.00
N THR A 345 -9.68 -4.69 2.13
CA THR A 345 -10.06 -3.64 3.07
C THR A 345 -10.06 -2.27 2.40
N GLY A 346 -10.78 -1.35 2.99
CA GLY A 346 -10.96 0.01 2.54
C GLY A 346 -12.38 0.49 2.80
N GLU A 347 -12.67 1.74 2.50
CA GLU A 347 -14.02 2.28 2.67
C GLU A 347 -14.97 1.69 1.62
N ASP A 348 -16.17 1.28 2.06
CA ASP A 348 -17.22 0.72 1.21
C ASP A 348 -16.85 -0.56 0.41
N VAL A 349 -15.76 -1.25 0.71
CA VAL A 349 -15.29 -2.39 -0.10
C VAL A 349 -16.26 -3.57 -0.13
N GLY A 350 -17.07 -3.77 0.88
CA GLY A 350 -18.07 -4.85 0.92
C GLY A 350 -19.08 -4.74 -0.21
N ARG A 351 -19.56 -3.53 -0.50
CA ARG A 351 -20.44 -3.20 -1.62
C ARG A 351 -19.64 -2.82 -2.87
N GLY A 352 -18.49 -2.21 -2.68
CA GLY A 352 -17.76 -1.39 -3.63
C GLY A 352 -18.32 0.02 -3.70
N THR A 353 -17.48 1.08 -3.71
CA THR A 353 -17.91 2.49 -3.75
C THR A 353 -18.90 2.74 -4.88
N PHE A 354 -18.71 2.11 -6.02
CA PHE A 354 -19.57 2.22 -7.19
C PHE A 354 -20.65 1.12 -7.27
N SER A 355 -20.96 0.45 -6.16
CA SER A 355 -21.93 -0.67 -6.09
C SER A 355 -21.64 -1.78 -7.12
N HIS A 356 -20.38 -2.07 -7.37
CA HIS A 356 -19.93 -3.03 -8.38
C HIS A 356 -19.57 -4.40 -7.81
N ARG A 357 -19.20 -4.47 -6.52
CA ARG A 357 -18.68 -5.70 -5.90
C ARG A 357 -19.77 -6.55 -5.23
N HIS A 358 -20.48 -6.00 -4.26
CA HIS A 358 -21.47 -6.73 -3.46
C HIS A 358 -20.96 -8.09 -2.95
N SER A 359 -19.77 -8.10 -2.31
CA SER A 359 -19.24 -9.29 -1.66
C SER A 359 -19.91 -9.60 -0.32
N GLU A 360 -20.49 -8.56 0.32
CA GLU A 360 -21.35 -8.68 1.49
C GLU A 360 -22.81 -8.48 1.07
N LEU A 361 -23.64 -9.47 1.39
CA LEU A 361 -25.09 -9.47 1.10
C LEU A 361 -25.85 -9.43 2.40
N PHE A 362 -26.93 -8.64 2.46
CA PHE A 362 -27.72 -8.43 3.67
C PHE A 362 -29.14 -8.94 3.49
N ASN A 363 -29.63 -9.70 4.49
CA ASN A 363 -30.97 -10.21 4.53
C ASN A 363 -31.97 -9.10 4.94
N MET A 364 -32.96 -8.85 4.12
CA MET A 364 -33.98 -7.82 4.38
C MET A 364 -34.89 -8.14 5.57
N LYS A 365 -34.92 -9.40 6.04
CA LYS A 365 -35.77 -9.81 7.16
C LYS A 365 -35.19 -9.52 8.53
N ASP A 366 -33.88 -9.71 8.68
CA ASP A 366 -33.23 -9.69 10.00
C ASP A 366 -31.88 -8.92 10.01
N GLY A 367 -31.45 -8.40 8.85
CA GLY A 367 -30.18 -7.67 8.71
C GLY A 367 -28.93 -8.57 8.77
N SER A 368 -29.09 -9.89 8.80
CA SER A 368 -27.94 -10.80 8.81
C SER A 368 -27.11 -10.66 7.52
N MET A 369 -25.80 -10.76 7.68
CA MET A 369 -24.84 -10.65 6.57
C MET A 369 -24.43 -12.05 6.08
N TYR A 370 -24.36 -12.23 4.78
CA TYR A 370 -23.81 -13.41 4.11
C TYR A 370 -22.75 -13.01 3.09
N VAL A 371 -21.62 -13.74 3.10
CA VAL A 371 -20.49 -13.51 2.18
C VAL A 371 -20.33 -14.77 1.33
N PRO A 372 -20.82 -14.79 0.07
CA PRO A 372 -20.75 -15.97 -0.79
C PRO A 372 -19.32 -16.49 -0.97
N LEU A 373 -18.35 -15.61 -1.20
CA LEU A 373 -16.94 -15.95 -1.37
C LEU A 373 -16.28 -16.60 -0.15
N ALA A 374 -16.80 -16.38 1.05
CA ALA A 374 -16.36 -17.07 2.26
C ALA A 374 -17.00 -18.46 2.45
N ASN A 375 -17.94 -18.84 1.57
CA ASN A 375 -18.75 -20.07 1.66
C ASN A 375 -18.77 -20.85 0.35
N MET A 376 -17.67 -20.82 -0.41
CA MET A 376 -17.55 -21.56 -1.68
C MET A 376 -17.41 -23.06 -1.46
N SER A 377 -16.51 -23.49 -0.57
CA SER A 377 -16.36 -24.89 -0.20
C SER A 377 -15.82 -25.05 1.23
N PRO A 378 -15.97 -26.24 1.85
CA PRO A 378 -15.49 -26.47 3.22
C PRO A 378 -13.97 -26.36 3.39
N ASN A 379 -13.21 -26.57 2.33
CA ASN A 379 -11.75 -26.64 2.35
C ASN A 379 -11.08 -25.44 1.67
N GLN A 380 -11.84 -24.44 1.28
CA GLN A 380 -11.29 -23.23 0.67
C GLN A 380 -10.37 -22.45 1.60
N ALA A 381 -9.51 -21.61 1.02
CA ALA A 381 -8.81 -20.59 1.78
C ALA A 381 -9.77 -19.49 2.25
N ARG A 382 -9.32 -18.71 3.22
CA ARG A 382 -10.11 -17.63 3.82
C ARG A 382 -10.35 -16.49 2.83
N PHE A 383 -11.58 -16.00 2.79
CA PHE A 383 -11.96 -14.74 2.14
C PHE A 383 -12.42 -13.75 3.21
N ASP A 384 -11.74 -12.61 3.28
CA ASP A 384 -12.07 -11.52 4.19
C ASP A 384 -12.40 -10.25 3.40
N THR A 385 -13.53 -9.64 3.69
CA THR A 385 -13.90 -8.32 3.22
C THR A 385 -14.28 -7.47 4.42
N PHE A 386 -13.67 -6.28 4.54
CA PHE A 386 -13.90 -5.41 5.69
C PHE A 386 -13.94 -3.95 5.25
N ASN A 387 -15.07 -3.31 5.49
CA ASN A 387 -15.11 -1.85 5.41
C ASN A 387 -14.23 -1.28 6.51
N SER A 388 -13.30 -0.43 6.14
CA SER A 388 -12.42 0.26 7.08
C SER A 388 -13.13 1.42 7.77
N LEU A 389 -12.55 1.89 8.85
CA LEU A 389 -12.84 3.23 9.36
C LEU A 389 -12.35 4.27 8.36
N LEU A 390 -12.78 5.51 8.52
CA LEU A 390 -12.39 6.66 7.68
C LEU A 390 -10.95 7.07 8.03
N SER A 391 -10.00 6.39 7.43
CA SER A 391 -8.55 6.59 7.55
C SER A 391 -7.86 5.95 6.36
N GLU A 392 -6.98 6.65 5.70
CA GLU A 392 -6.10 6.12 4.66
C GLU A 392 -4.75 5.74 5.24
N GLU A 393 -4.16 6.59 6.07
CA GLU A 393 -2.77 6.46 6.54
C GLU A 393 -2.57 5.20 7.38
N ALA A 394 -3.28 5.09 8.50
CA ALA A 394 -3.12 3.94 9.38
C ALA A 394 -3.63 2.64 8.75
N VAL A 395 -4.70 2.70 7.95
CA VAL A 395 -5.27 1.54 7.27
C VAL A 395 -4.30 0.99 6.22
N LEU A 396 -3.75 1.83 5.34
CA LEU A 396 -2.77 1.40 4.34
C LEU A 396 -1.49 0.87 4.98
N ALA A 397 -1.01 1.53 6.04
CA ALA A 397 0.15 1.07 6.81
C ALA A 397 -0.08 -0.32 7.43
N PHE A 398 -1.27 -0.55 7.98
CA PHE A 398 -1.66 -1.86 8.49
C PHE A 398 -1.64 -2.93 7.40
N GLU A 399 -2.26 -2.68 6.25
CA GLU A 399 -2.32 -3.64 5.15
C GLU A 399 -0.93 -3.92 4.55
N TYR A 400 -0.05 -2.93 4.51
CA TYR A 400 1.36 -3.16 4.18
C TYR A 400 2.02 -4.12 5.19
N GLY A 401 1.87 -3.86 6.49
CA GLY A 401 2.39 -4.72 7.55
C GLY A 401 1.83 -6.14 7.48
N TYR A 402 0.54 -6.28 7.18
CA TYR A 402 -0.11 -7.56 6.95
C TYR A 402 0.49 -8.29 5.74
N ALA A 403 0.59 -7.61 4.59
CA ALA A 403 1.10 -8.18 3.34
C ALA A 403 2.57 -8.63 3.42
N THR A 404 3.42 -7.90 4.16
CA THR A 404 4.82 -8.31 4.40
C THR A 404 4.95 -9.54 5.29
N THR A 405 3.87 -10.03 5.86
CA THR A 405 3.85 -11.18 6.80
C THR A 405 3.14 -12.41 6.21
N VAL A 406 2.38 -12.26 5.12
CA VAL A 406 1.65 -13.35 4.46
C VAL A 406 1.95 -13.40 2.95
N PRO A 407 3.07 -14.01 2.53
CA PRO A 407 3.47 -14.00 1.13
C PRO A 407 2.52 -14.76 0.18
N ASN A 408 1.71 -15.68 0.71
CA ASN A 408 0.80 -16.53 -0.05
C ASN A 408 -0.66 -16.03 -0.09
N ALA A 409 -0.91 -14.78 0.28
CA ALA A 409 -2.25 -14.19 0.27
C ALA A 409 -2.33 -13.01 -0.70
N LEU A 410 -3.51 -12.81 -1.28
CA LEU A 410 -3.86 -11.57 -1.96
C LEU A 410 -4.37 -10.57 -0.93
N VAL A 411 -3.56 -9.56 -0.62
CA VAL A 411 -3.91 -8.49 0.30
C VAL A 411 -4.19 -7.23 -0.51
N ILE A 412 -5.39 -6.68 -0.35
CA ILE A 412 -5.87 -5.53 -1.13
C ILE A 412 -6.29 -4.41 -0.18
N TRP A 413 -5.79 -3.22 -0.46
CA TRP A 413 -6.38 -1.98 0.01
C TRP A 413 -7.03 -1.24 -1.15
N GLU A 414 -8.31 -0.88 -1.03
CA GLU A 414 -9.04 -0.09 -2.02
C GLU A 414 -9.34 1.29 -1.45
N ALA A 415 -8.86 2.34 -2.10
CA ALA A 415 -9.26 3.69 -1.79
C ALA A 415 -10.72 3.93 -2.23
N GLN A 416 -11.48 4.75 -1.51
CA GLN A 416 -12.84 5.13 -1.94
C GLN A 416 -12.82 5.83 -3.30
N PHE A 417 -11.91 6.79 -3.45
CA PHE A 417 -11.40 7.34 -4.70
C PHE A 417 -9.88 7.32 -4.63
N GLY A 418 -9.20 7.08 -5.75
CA GLY A 418 -7.75 7.08 -5.80
C GLY A 418 -7.12 8.42 -5.38
N ASP A 419 -7.87 9.50 -5.53
CA ASP A 419 -7.51 10.86 -5.07
C ASP A 419 -7.11 10.90 -3.60
N PHE A 420 -7.74 10.07 -2.76
CA PHE A 420 -7.51 10.05 -1.31
C PHE A 420 -6.26 9.28 -0.89
N ALA A 421 -5.65 8.52 -1.79
CA ALA A 421 -4.40 7.80 -1.49
C ALA A 421 -3.27 8.73 -1.04
N ASN A 422 -3.30 10.02 -1.38
CA ASN A 422 -2.33 11.00 -0.93
C ASN A 422 -2.40 11.29 0.59
N GLY A 423 -3.50 10.97 1.25
CA GLY A 423 -3.60 10.96 2.72
C GLY A 423 -2.66 9.96 3.39
N ALA A 424 -2.24 8.92 2.64
CA ALA A 424 -1.28 7.91 3.08
C ALA A 424 0.07 8.00 2.35
N GLN A 425 0.45 9.18 1.82
CA GLN A 425 1.66 9.33 1.01
C GLN A 425 2.93 8.87 1.74
N VAL A 426 3.02 9.11 3.05
CA VAL A 426 4.18 8.67 3.85
C VAL A 426 4.33 7.13 3.83
N VAL A 427 3.24 6.39 3.82
CA VAL A 427 3.27 4.92 3.72
C VAL A 427 3.74 4.48 2.33
N ILE A 428 3.27 5.17 1.28
CA ILE A 428 3.66 4.90 -0.10
C ILE A 428 5.17 5.14 -0.26
N ASP A 429 5.69 6.29 0.21
CA ASP A 429 7.08 6.67 0.03
C ASP A 429 8.04 5.86 0.91
N GLN A 430 7.69 5.67 2.18
CA GLN A 430 8.61 5.08 3.16
C GLN A 430 8.60 3.56 3.22
N PHE A 431 7.50 2.91 2.81
CA PHE A 431 7.34 1.47 2.90
C PHE A 431 7.09 0.81 1.54
N ILE A 432 6.03 1.19 0.83
CA ILE A 432 5.57 0.47 -0.36
C ILE A 432 6.58 0.58 -1.50
N SER A 433 7.05 1.79 -1.81
CA SER A 433 7.98 2.02 -2.91
C SER A 433 9.43 1.67 -2.59
N SER A 434 9.85 1.81 -1.34
CA SER A 434 11.27 1.78 -0.96
C SER A 434 11.68 0.66 0.02
N GLY A 435 10.70 -0.07 0.57
CA GLY A 435 10.97 -1.07 1.61
C GLY A 435 11.85 -2.24 1.15
N GLU A 436 11.77 -2.63 -0.12
CA GLU A 436 12.64 -3.66 -0.66
C GLU A 436 14.09 -3.17 -0.80
N THR A 437 14.30 -2.02 -1.40
CA THR A 437 15.64 -1.45 -1.61
C THR A 437 16.35 -1.11 -0.30
N LYS A 438 15.62 -0.54 0.69
CA LYS A 438 16.18 -0.20 2.00
C LYS A 438 16.40 -1.42 2.90
N TRP A 439 15.41 -2.31 2.97
CA TRP A 439 15.31 -3.33 4.02
C TRP A 439 15.20 -4.76 3.48
N GLN A 440 15.24 -4.95 2.18
CA GLN A 440 15.02 -6.24 1.52
C GLN A 440 13.66 -6.87 1.91
N ARG A 441 12.64 -6.04 2.15
CA ARG A 441 11.29 -6.47 2.53
C ARG A 441 10.41 -6.55 1.30
N LEU A 442 10.14 -7.78 0.86
CA LEU A 442 9.18 -8.04 -0.20
C LEU A 442 7.75 -7.80 0.29
N CYS A 443 6.91 -7.29 -0.60
CA CYS A 443 5.51 -7.01 -0.30
C CYS A 443 4.63 -7.36 -1.49
N GLY A 444 3.58 -8.12 -1.28
CA GLY A 444 2.58 -8.46 -2.30
C GLY A 444 1.29 -7.62 -2.22
N LEU A 445 1.32 -6.47 -1.57
CA LEU A 445 0.15 -5.59 -1.43
C LEU A 445 -0.38 -5.15 -2.80
N THR A 446 -1.70 -5.17 -2.95
CA THR A 446 -2.41 -4.59 -4.09
C THR A 446 -3.15 -3.34 -3.65
N MET A 447 -3.00 -2.25 -4.39
CA MET A 447 -3.76 -1.02 -4.20
C MET A 447 -4.73 -0.86 -5.37
N LEU A 448 -6.04 -0.82 -5.08
CA LEU A 448 -7.07 -0.49 -6.07
C LEU A 448 -7.44 0.99 -5.90
N LEU A 449 -7.11 1.77 -6.93
CA LEU A 449 -7.22 3.22 -6.90
C LEU A 449 -8.18 3.69 -8.00
N PRO A 450 -9.46 3.95 -7.69
CA PRO A 450 -10.40 4.48 -8.66
C PRO A 450 -9.88 5.76 -9.31
N HIS A 451 -9.67 5.71 -10.63
CA HIS A 451 -9.06 6.77 -11.44
C HIS A 451 -9.79 6.90 -12.77
N GLY A 452 -10.08 8.12 -13.18
CA GLY A 452 -10.75 8.41 -14.45
C GLY A 452 -11.41 9.77 -14.46
N TYR A 453 -11.37 10.41 -15.61
CA TYR A 453 -11.88 11.76 -15.85
C TYR A 453 -13.30 11.71 -16.38
N GLU A 454 -14.30 11.95 -15.50
CA GLU A 454 -15.73 11.76 -15.76
C GLU A 454 -16.59 12.97 -15.35
N GLY A 455 -15.95 14.15 -15.25
CA GLY A 455 -16.64 15.39 -14.88
C GLY A 455 -17.02 15.49 -13.41
N GLN A 456 -16.37 14.71 -12.54
CA GLN A 456 -16.62 14.70 -11.09
C GLN A 456 -15.76 15.71 -10.31
N GLY A 457 -15.04 16.59 -11.03
CA GLY A 457 -14.21 17.62 -10.44
C GLY A 457 -12.82 17.15 -10.04
N PRO A 458 -12.03 18.06 -9.43
CA PRO A 458 -10.60 17.83 -9.19
C PRO A 458 -10.28 16.80 -8.09
N GLU A 459 -11.24 16.45 -7.22
CA GLU A 459 -10.99 15.57 -6.07
C GLU A 459 -11.57 14.16 -6.23
N HIS A 460 -12.15 13.85 -7.40
CA HIS A 460 -12.77 12.55 -7.71
C HIS A 460 -12.37 12.04 -9.11
N SER A 461 -11.17 12.40 -9.57
CA SER A 461 -10.70 12.07 -10.92
C SER A 461 -9.35 11.40 -10.96
N SER A 462 -8.39 11.78 -10.12
CA SER A 462 -6.99 11.38 -10.26
C SER A 462 -6.43 10.72 -9.00
N ALA A 463 -6.01 9.47 -9.14
CA ALA A 463 -5.15 8.81 -8.15
C ALA A 463 -3.70 9.32 -8.18
N ARG A 464 -3.41 10.37 -8.95
CA ARG A 464 -2.07 10.94 -9.15
C ARG A 464 -1.05 9.91 -9.63
N LEU A 465 -1.40 9.29 -10.74
CA LEU A 465 -0.62 8.27 -11.45
C LEU A 465 0.86 8.68 -11.61
N GLU A 466 1.13 9.93 -11.94
CA GLU A 466 2.47 10.51 -12.10
C GLU A 466 3.36 10.34 -10.87
N ARG A 467 2.80 10.39 -9.67
CA ARG A 467 3.55 10.23 -8.41
C ARG A 467 4.02 8.79 -8.22
N PHE A 468 3.18 7.81 -8.54
CA PHE A 468 3.58 6.41 -8.51
C PHE A 468 4.67 6.12 -9.54
N LEU A 469 4.51 6.62 -10.77
CA LEU A 469 5.51 6.44 -11.83
C LEU A 469 6.85 7.10 -11.49
N GLN A 470 6.85 8.24 -10.80
CA GLN A 470 8.06 8.89 -10.32
C GLN A 470 8.82 8.03 -9.28
N LEU A 471 8.09 7.26 -8.46
CA LEU A 471 8.68 6.38 -7.43
C LEU A 471 9.16 5.03 -8.00
N CYS A 472 8.89 4.76 -9.29
CA CYS A 472 9.24 3.49 -9.93
C CYS A 472 10.72 3.42 -10.29
N ALA A 473 11.41 2.43 -9.73
CA ALA A 473 12.80 2.08 -10.06
C ALA A 473 13.09 0.64 -9.64
N GLU A 474 14.08 -0.01 -10.25
CA GLU A 474 14.60 -1.33 -9.82
C GLU A 474 13.51 -2.43 -9.71
N ASP A 475 12.46 -2.36 -10.54
CA ASP A 475 11.29 -3.24 -10.51
C ASP A 475 10.61 -3.31 -9.12
N ASN A 476 10.60 -2.20 -8.40
CA ASN A 476 10.11 -2.11 -7.03
C ASN A 476 8.58 -2.29 -6.90
N MET A 477 7.81 -2.03 -7.95
CA MET A 477 6.35 -2.17 -7.97
C MET A 477 5.84 -2.44 -9.38
N GLN A 478 4.54 -2.63 -9.53
CA GLN A 478 3.85 -2.72 -10.81
C GLN A 478 2.78 -1.63 -10.87
N VAL A 479 2.71 -0.86 -11.97
CA VAL A 479 1.66 0.14 -12.18
C VAL A 479 0.88 -0.23 -13.43
N VAL A 480 -0.43 -0.49 -13.27
CA VAL A 480 -1.30 -0.97 -14.35
C VAL A 480 -2.58 -0.16 -14.47
N THR A 481 -3.10 -0.07 -15.70
CA THR A 481 -4.35 0.60 -16.04
C THR A 481 -5.27 -0.36 -16.81
N PRO A 482 -5.84 -1.40 -16.15
CA PRO A 482 -6.62 -2.42 -16.82
C PRO A 482 -7.88 -1.83 -17.47
N THR A 483 -8.14 -2.19 -18.73
CA THR A 483 -9.28 -1.64 -19.48
C THR A 483 -10.37 -2.67 -19.78
N THR A 484 -10.16 -3.96 -19.47
CA THR A 484 -11.17 -5.01 -19.65
C THR A 484 -11.36 -5.86 -18.40
N PRO A 485 -12.50 -6.55 -18.24
CA PRO A 485 -12.73 -7.50 -17.16
C PRO A 485 -11.69 -8.62 -17.09
N ALA A 486 -11.24 -9.17 -18.22
CA ALA A 486 -10.19 -10.18 -18.25
C ALA A 486 -8.86 -9.66 -17.69
N GLN A 487 -8.53 -8.40 -17.95
CA GLN A 487 -7.30 -7.79 -17.46
C GLN A 487 -7.26 -7.71 -15.93
N ILE A 488 -8.33 -7.27 -15.26
CA ILE A 488 -8.34 -7.27 -13.79
C ILE A 488 -8.33 -8.69 -13.22
N PHE A 489 -9.04 -9.63 -13.82
CA PHE A 489 -9.01 -11.04 -13.41
C PHE A 489 -7.57 -11.58 -13.42
N HIS A 490 -6.86 -11.41 -14.53
CA HIS A 490 -5.49 -11.89 -14.67
C HIS A 490 -4.49 -11.10 -13.82
N ALA A 491 -4.66 -9.79 -13.63
CA ALA A 491 -3.80 -8.98 -12.77
C ALA A 491 -3.83 -9.45 -11.31
N LEU A 492 -5.03 -9.68 -10.77
CA LEU A 492 -5.22 -10.15 -9.39
C LEU A 492 -4.67 -11.57 -9.20
N ARG A 493 -4.93 -12.48 -10.13
CA ARG A 493 -4.37 -13.83 -10.06
C ARG A 493 -2.87 -13.83 -10.21
N ARG A 494 -2.32 -13.07 -11.19
CA ARG A 494 -0.89 -12.92 -11.41
C ARG A 494 -0.15 -12.47 -10.15
N GLN A 495 -0.76 -11.61 -9.35
CA GLN A 495 -0.17 -11.05 -8.13
C GLN A 495 0.15 -12.12 -7.07
N VAL A 496 -0.60 -13.22 -7.07
CA VAL A 496 -0.46 -14.29 -6.06
C VAL A 496 0.12 -15.58 -6.62
N VAL A 497 -0.33 -16.00 -7.80
CA VAL A 497 0.09 -17.27 -8.41
C VAL A 497 1.56 -17.22 -8.84
N ARG A 498 1.99 -16.10 -9.41
CA ARG A 498 3.41 -15.88 -9.71
C ARG A 498 4.20 -15.67 -8.41
N PRO A 499 5.38 -16.29 -8.23
CA PRO A 499 6.17 -16.15 -6.99
C PRO A 499 6.90 -14.82 -6.82
N ALA A 500 6.79 -13.86 -7.74
CA ALA A 500 7.31 -12.51 -7.59
C ALA A 500 6.38 -11.67 -6.69
N ARG A 501 6.89 -11.18 -5.56
CA ARG A 501 6.12 -10.38 -4.59
C ARG A 501 6.55 -8.93 -4.63
N LYS A 502 5.85 -8.16 -5.45
CA LYS A 502 6.03 -6.70 -5.59
C LYS A 502 4.67 -6.02 -5.42
N PRO A 503 4.59 -4.81 -4.87
CA PRO A 503 3.34 -4.06 -4.83
C PRO A 503 2.70 -3.90 -6.22
N LEU A 504 1.38 -4.04 -6.28
CA LEU A 504 0.60 -3.85 -7.49
C LEU A 504 -0.31 -2.62 -7.33
N ILE A 505 -0.08 -1.60 -8.13
CA ILE A 505 -0.86 -0.37 -8.16
C ILE A 505 -1.80 -0.42 -9.36
N VAL A 506 -3.09 -0.51 -9.10
CA VAL A 506 -4.13 -0.61 -10.13
C VAL A 506 -4.89 0.71 -10.21
N MET A 507 -4.77 1.42 -11.33
CA MET A 507 -5.64 2.52 -11.69
C MET A 507 -6.98 1.93 -12.11
N SER A 508 -7.85 1.64 -11.13
CA SER A 508 -9.14 0.99 -11.38
C SER A 508 -10.13 1.98 -12.02
N PRO A 509 -10.93 1.55 -12.97
CA PRO A 509 -11.88 2.43 -13.63
C PRO A 509 -13.12 2.70 -12.78
N LYS A 510 -13.87 3.71 -13.17
CA LYS A 510 -15.19 4.02 -12.62
C LYS A 510 -16.31 3.68 -13.62
N SER A 511 -16.43 4.42 -14.71
CA SER A 511 -17.47 4.15 -15.72
C SER A 511 -17.29 2.83 -16.48
N LEU A 512 -16.03 2.40 -16.70
CA LEU A 512 -15.77 1.11 -17.36
C LEU A 512 -16.28 -0.09 -16.58
N LEU A 513 -16.57 0.04 -15.28
CA LEU A 513 -17.18 -1.03 -14.48
C LEU A 513 -18.49 -1.57 -15.11
N ARG A 514 -19.17 -0.76 -15.92
CA ARG A 514 -20.45 -1.08 -16.58
C ARG A 514 -20.51 -0.64 -18.04
N HIS A 515 -19.39 -0.29 -18.65
CA HIS A 515 -19.37 0.17 -20.03
C HIS A 515 -19.67 -0.99 -20.98
N LYS A 516 -20.58 -0.77 -21.94
CA LYS A 516 -21.07 -1.83 -22.84
C LYS A 516 -20.01 -2.48 -23.75
N LEU A 517 -18.92 -1.76 -24.03
CA LEU A 517 -17.79 -2.27 -24.83
C LEU A 517 -16.64 -2.81 -23.95
N ALA A 518 -16.62 -2.47 -22.66
CA ALA A 518 -15.62 -2.97 -21.71
C ALA A 518 -16.10 -4.29 -21.09
N VAL A 519 -16.18 -5.31 -21.89
CA VAL A 519 -16.65 -6.65 -21.53
C VAL A 519 -15.65 -7.71 -21.94
N SER A 520 -15.73 -8.89 -21.34
CA SER A 520 -14.88 -10.06 -21.66
C SER A 520 -15.70 -11.34 -21.72
N THR A 521 -15.16 -12.35 -22.37
CA THR A 521 -15.74 -13.70 -22.40
C THR A 521 -15.13 -14.60 -21.29
N LEU A 522 -15.76 -15.72 -21.00
CA LEU A 522 -15.18 -16.72 -20.08
C LEU A 522 -13.92 -17.37 -20.66
N GLU A 523 -13.85 -17.48 -21.97
CA GLU A 523 -12.69 -18.02 -22.68
C GLU A 523 -11.44 -17.15 -22.46
N GLU A 524 -11.60 -15.82 -22.44
CA GLU A 524 -10.50 -14.90 -22.13
C GLU A 524 -9.98 -15.09 -20.71
N LEU A 525 -10.83 -15.47 -19.75
CA LEU A 525 -10.41 -15.80 -18.38
C LEU A 525 -9.78 -17.19 -18.29
N ALA A 526 -10.24 -18.13 -19.12
CA ALA A 526 -9.79 -19.51 -19.08
C ALA A 526 -8.46 -19.75 -19.79
N GLN A 527 -8.22 -19.06 -20.90
CA GLN A 527 -7.07 -19.30 -21.79
C GLN A 527 -6.15 -18.08 -21.93
N GLY A 528 -6.56 -16.94 -21.38
CA GLY A 528 -5.81 -15.68 -21.43
C GLY A 528 -4.77 -15.54 -20.32
N GLN A 529 -4.12 -14.40 -20.36
CA GLN A 529 -3.20 -13.91 -19.33
C GLN A 529 -3.26 -12.39 -19.29
N PHE A 530 -2.64 -11.76 -18.29
CA PHE A 530 -2.53 -10.31 -18.27
C PHE A 530 -1.69 -9.83 -19.46
N GLN A 531 -2.30 -9.04 -20.33
CA GLN A 531 -1.63 -8.44 -21.47
C GLN A 531 -1.08 -7.07 -21.07
N THR A 532 0.24 -6.92 -21.12
CA THR A 532 0.89 -5.63 -20.80
C THR A 532 0.64 -4.56 -21.87
N VAL A 533 0.40 -5.01 -23.11
CA VAL A 533 -0.03 -4.21 -24.27
C VAL A 533 -1.17 -4.95 -24.95
N ILE A 534 -2.29 -4.29 -25.18
CA ILE A 534 -3.39 -4.83 -25.99
C ILE A 534 -3.32 -4.18 -27.37
N PRO A 535 -3.17 -4.99 -28.44
CA PRO A 535 -3.06 -4.49 -29.81
C PRO A 535 -4.37 -3.86 -30.30
N GLU A 536 -4.31 -3.30 -31.52
CA GLU A 536 -5.52 -2.93 -32.26
C GLU A 536 -6.46 -4.12 -32.40
N ILE A 537 -7.74 -3.90 -32.08
CA ILE A 537 -8.76 -4.98 -32.07
C ILE A 537 -9.59 -5.04 -33.36
N ASP A 538 -9.68 -3.93 -34.10
CA ASP A 538 -10.41 -3.92 -35.37
C ASP A 538 -9.51 -4.43 -36.50
N GLN A 539 -10.11 -5.05 -37.52
CA GLN A 539 -9.37 -5.54 -38.69
C GLN A 539 -9.05 -4.38 -39.66
N LEU A 540 -7.90 -3.73 -39.41
CA LEU A 540 -7.38 -2.68 -40.27
C LEU A 540 -6.40 -3.27 -41.27
N ASP A 541 -6.29 -2.63 -42.46
CA ASP A 541 -5.17 -2.88 -43.37
C ASP A 541 -3.91 -2.15 -42.84
N ASN A 542 -2.96 -2.93 -42.34
CA ASN A 542 -1.73 -2.38 -41.78
C ASN A 542 -0.96 -1.45 -42.72
N ASN A 543 -1.12 -1.63 -44.03
CA ASN A 543 -0.47 -0.78 -45.03
C ASN A 543 -1.16 0.57 -45.19
N GLN A 544 -2.39 0.71 -44.73
CA GLN A 544 -3.12 1.98 -44.80
C GLN A 544 -3.00 2.78 -43.50
N VAL A 545 -2.50 2.18 -42.42
CA VAL A 545 -2.32 2.87 -41.13
C VAL A 545 -1.15 3.85 -41.23
N THR A 546 -1.47 5.14 -41.05
CA THR A 546 -0.49 6.23 -41.06
C THR A 546 -0.31 6.87 -39.69
N ARG A 547 -1.26 6.64 -38.76
CA ARG A 547 -1.25 7.19 -37.39
C ARG A 547 -1.46 6.10 -36.36
N LEU A 548 -0.59 6.06 -35.33
CA LEU A 548 -0.69 5.17 -34.21
C LEU A 548 -0.97 5.96 -32.93
N VAL A 549 -2.07 5.64 -32.26
CA VAL A 549 -2.45 6.19 -30.96
C VAL A 549 -2.11 5.18 -29.89
N LEU A 550 -1.17 5.53 -29.00
CA LEU A 550 -0.87 4.81 -27.77
C LEU A 550 -1.65 5.47 -26.63
N CYS A 551 -2.37 4.70 -25.84
CA CYS A 551 -3.15 5.25 -24.72
C CYS A 551 -3.27 4.24 -23.56
N GLY A 552 -3.77 4.69 -22.42
CA GLY A 552 -4.14 3.85 -21.26
C GLY A 552 -5.46 4.30 -20.64
N GLY A 553 -6.18 3.38 -20.03
CA GLY A 553 -7.42 3.69 -19.32
C GLY A 553 -8.64 3.95 -20.23
N LYS A 554 -9.61 4.65 -19.66
CA LYS A 554 -10.95 4.85 -20.25
C LYS A 554 -10.95 5.56 -21.61
N VAL A 555 -10.02 6.46 -21.85
CA VAL A 555 -9.94 7.24 -23.12
C VAL A 555 -9.91 6.35 -24.35
N TYR A 556 -9.43 5.12 -24.20
CA TYR A 556 -9.44 4.13 -25.29
C TYR A 556 -10.84 3.95 -25.89
N TYR A 557 -11.87 3.83 -25.06
CA TYR A 557 -13.23 3.58 -25.54
C TYR A 557 -13.83 4.81 -26.23
N ASP A 558 -13.56 6.00 -25.73
CA ASP A 558 -13.97 7.24 -26.36
C ASP A 558 -13.34 7.38 -27.76
N LEU A 559 -12.03 7.06 -27.87
CA LEU A 559 -11.30 7.04 -29.14
C LEU A 559 -11.86 5.97 -30.10
N LEU A 560 -12.10 4.76 -29.61
CA LEU A 560 -12.60 3.64 -30.41
C LEU A 560 -13.99 3.94 -30.99
N GLU A 561 -14.91 4.44 -30.15
CA GLU A 561 -16.27 4.79 -30.60
C GLU A 561 -16.22 5.89 -31.67
N LYS A 562 -15.43 6.95 -31.44
CA LYS A 562 -15.30 8.06 -32.38
C LYS A 562 -14.62 7.65 -33.70
N ARG A 563 -13.55 6.83 -33.61
CA ARG A 563 -12.89 6.29 -34.80
C ARG A 563 -13.84 5.47 -35.67
N ARG A 564 -14.63 4.57 -35.04
CA ARG A 564 -15.61 3.75 -35.74
C ARG A 564 -16.74 4.57 -36.33
N GLU A 565 -17.25 5.57 -35.59
CA GLU A 565 -18.26 6.51 -36.08
C GLU A 565 -17.84 7.21 -37.38
N LEU A 566 -16.57 7.64 -37.46
CA LEU A 566 -16.04 8.39 -38.57
C LEU A 566 -15.35 7.50 -39.66
N GLY A 567 -15.23 6.20 -39.46
CA GLY A 567 -14.60 5.27 -40.39
C GLY A 567 -13.12 5.54 -40.63
N LEU A 568 -12.36 5.98 -39.61
CA LEU A 568 -10.93 6.34 -39.72
C LEU A 568 -10.01 5.12 -39.72
N ASN A 569 -10.01 4.37 -40.82
CA ASN A 569 -9.24 3.11 -40.96
C ASN A 569 -7.72 3.32 -41.04
N HIS A 570 -7.25 4.54 -41.15
CA HIS A 570 -5.84 4.89 -41.17
C HIS A 570 -5.25 5.18 -39.78
N VAL A 571 -6.07 5.08 -38.73
CA VAL A 571 -5.69 5.30 -37.32
C VAL A 571 -5.79 3.98 -36.56
N ALA A 572 -4.68 3.46 -36.06
CA ALA A 572 -4.65 2.33 -35.14
C ALA A 572 -4.58 2.80 -33.67
N ILE A 573 -5.23 2.09 -32.78
CA ILE A 573 -5.26 2.42 -31.33
C ILE A 573 -4.75 1.22 -30.53
N VAL A 574 -3.65 1.41 -29.80
CA VAL A 574 -3.00 0.39 -28.98
C VAL A 574 -3.02 0.81 -27.52
N ARG A 575 -3.41 -0.11 -26.64
CA ARG A 575 -3.49 0.13 -25.20
C ARG A 575 -2.25 -0.33 -24.48
N ILE A 576 -1.65 0.54 -23.67
CA ILE A 576 -0.58 0.20 -22.74
C ILE A 576 -1.23 -0.05 -21.37
N GLU A 577 -1.45 -1.31 -21.04
CA GLU A 577 -2.13 -1.74 -19.81
C GLU A 577 -1.18 -1.77 -18.60
N GLN A 578 0.13 -1.94 -18.83
CA GLN A 578 1.16 -1.87 -17.80
C GLN A 578 2.12 -0.71 -18.11
N LEU A 579 2.13 0.28 -17.23
CA LEU A 579 3.01 1.46 -17.37
C LEU A 579 4.37 1.22 -16.72
N TYR A 580 4.42 0.40 -15.67
CA TYR A 580 5.69 0.00 -15.05
C TYR A 580 5.64 -1.47 -14.57
N PRO A 581 6.68 -2.28 -14.77
CA PRO A 581 7.76 -2.04 -15.74
C PRO A 581 7.22 -1.88 -17.17
N LEU A 582 7.83 -0.95 -17.94
CA LEU A 582 7.35 -0.65 -19.29
C LEU A 582 7.63 -1.83 -20.24
N PRO A 583 6.63 -2.35 -20.97
CA PRO A 583 6.79 -3.50 -21.86
C PRO A 583 7.38 -3.07 -23.23
N GLU A 584 8.63 -2.58 -23.23
CA GLU A 584 9.31 -1.97 -24.36
C GLU A 584 9.29 -2.86 -25.63
N ALA A 585 9.60 -4.16 -25.47
CA ALA A 585 9.60 -5.09 -26.60
C ALA A 585 8.21 -5.21 -27.25
N ARG A 586 7.16 -5.31 -26.43
CA ARG A 586 5.77 -5.41 -26.94
C ARG A 586 5.33 -4.14 -27.65
N ILE A 587 5.73 -2.96 -27.16
CA ILE A 587 5.45 -1.68 -27.82
C ILE A 587 6.12 -1.63 -29.19
N LEU A 588 7.39 -2.05 -29.27
CA LEU A 588 8.11 -2.10 -30.56
C LEU A 588 7.48 -3.09 -31.56
N GLU A 589 7.02 -4.24 -31.10
CA GLU A 589 6.30 -5.20 -31.93
C GLU A 589 5.02 -4.60 -32.51
N GLU A 590 4.26 -3.82 -31.72
CA GLU A 590 3.05 -3.15 -32.21
C GLU A 590 3.38 -2.05 -33.23
N VAL A 591 4.40 -1.22 -32.98
CA VAL A 591 4.85 -0.19 -33.95
C VAL A 591 5.29 -0.81 -35.27
N ALA A 592 6.00 -1.93 -35.22
CA ALA A 592 6.53 -2.61 -36.42
C ALA A 592 5.43 -3.18 -37.34
N LYS A 593 4.20 -3.35 -36.88
CA LYS A 593 3.06 -3.82 -37.70
C LYS A 593 2.66 -2.85 -38.80
N TYR A 594 2.99 -1.55 -38.71
CA TYR A 594 2.49 -0.49 -39.56
C TYR A 594 3.62 0.13 -40.39
N PRO A 595 3.91 -0.38 -41.63
CA PRO A 595 5.06 0.02 -42.41
C PRO A 595 4.98 1.47 -42.93
N ASN A 596 3.76 2.01 -43.04
CA ASN A 596 3.52 3.36 -43.58
C ASN A 596 3.21 4.40 -42.52
N LEU A 597 3.51 4.08 -41.27
CA LEU A 597 3.27 4.98 -40.14
C LEU A 597 3.99 6.33 -40.30
N GLU A 598 3.28 7.44 -40.11
CA GLU A 598 3.76 8.81 -40.22
C GLU A 598 3.93 9.48 -38.84
N GLY A 599 3.01 9.18 -37.92
CA GLY A 599 3.02 9.77 -36.59
C GLY A 599 2.57 8.79 -35.51
N ILE A 600 3.14 8.95 -34.29
CA ILE A 600 2.75 8.25 -33.08
C ILE A 600 2.38 9.32 -32.07
N VAL A 601 1.25 9.13 -31.40
CA VAL A 601 0.82 10.00 -30.29
C VAL A 601 0.62 9.19 -29.03
N TRP A 602 1.04 9.75 -27.89
CA TRP A 602 0.59 9.31 -26.57
C TRP A 602 -0.64 10.10 -26.18
N THR A 603 -1.75 9.43 -25.88
CA THR A 603 -2.99 10.07 -25.48
C THR A 603 -3.36 9.71 -24.04
N GLN A 604 -3.63 10.73 -23.25
CA GLN A 604 -4.08 10.60 -21.85
C GLN A 604 -5.19 11.63 -21.54
N GLU A 605 -6.03 11.31 -20.54
CA GLU A 605 -7.09 12.22 -20.09
C GLU A 605 -6.59 13.25 -19.07
N GLU A 606 -5.50 12.95 -18.40
CA GLU A 606 -4.85 13.81 -17.43
C GLU A 606 -4.30 15.09 -18.10
N PRO A 607 -4.16 16.18 -17.36
CA PRO A 607 -3.40 17.34 -17.81
C PRO A 607 -1.98 16.96 -18.24
N ARG A 608 -1.43 17.70 -19.21
CA ARG A 608 -0.12 17.40 -19.80
C ARG A 608 1.03 17.30 -18.78
N ASN A 609 0.96 18.06 -17.68
CA ASN A 609 1.93 18.02 -16.59
C ASN A 609 1.69 16.89 -15.58
N GLN A 610 0.64 16.08 -15.75
CA GLN A 610 0.23 14.98 -14.88
C GLN A 610 0.14 13.69 -15.70
N GLY A 611 -0.31 12.59 -15.06
CA GLY A 611 -0.46 11.31 -15.74
C GLY A 611 0.88 10.67 -16.14
N ALA A 612 0.86 9.89 -17.21
CA ALA A 612 2.00 9.06 -17.60
C ALA A 612 3.01 9.74 -18.52
N TRP A 613 2.67 10.85 -19.19
CA TRP A 613 3.47 11.42 -20.27
C TRP A 613 4.93 11.68 -19.88
N TYR A 614 5.17 12.38 -18.77
CA TYR A 614 6.55 12.73 -18.40
C TYR A 614 7.42 11.54 -18.04
N TYR A 615 6.81 10.45 -17.56
CA TYR A 615 7.51 9.20 -17.34
C TYR A 615 7.77 8.46 -18.67
N LEU A 616 6.76 8.36 -19.52
CA LEU A 616 6.84 7.59 -20.77
C LEU A 616 7.69 8.26 -21.85
N ALA A 617 7.68 9.60 -21.93
CA ALA A 617 8.33 10.33 -23.02
C ALA A 617 9.79 9.95 -23.26
N PRO A 618 10.70 9.95 -22.27
CA PRO A 618 12.09 9.59 -22.51
C PRO A 618 12.25 8.13 -22.95
N HIS A 619 11.41 7.21 -22.46
CA HIS A 619 11.42 5.82 -22.90
C HIS A 619 10.93 5.67 -24.33
N LEU A 620 9.79 6.26 -24.67
CA LEU A 620 9.24 6.20 -26.02
C LEU A 620 10.13 6.89 -27.04
N PHE A 621 10.71 8.06 -26.72
CA PHE A 621 11.69 8.72 -27.59
C PHE A 621 12.89 7.83 -27.87
N ARG A 622 13.42 7.15 -26.85
CA ARG A 622 14.55 6.22 -27.00
C ARG A 622 14.18 5.01 -27.87
N LEU A 623 12.99 4.45 -27.65
CA LEU A 623 12.50 3.26 -28.37
C LEU A 623 12.23 3.54 -29.85
N ILE A 624 11.63 4.69 -30.16
CA ILE A 624 11.15 5.03 -31.48
C ILE A 624 12.21 5.82 -32.29
N ALA A 625 13.24 6.35 -31.64
CA ALA A 625 14.34 7.05 -32.31
C ALA A 625 15.08 6.10 -33.27
N PRO A 626 15.44 6.57 -34.48
CA PRO A 626 16.23 5.75 -35.37
C PRO A 626 17.59 5.42 -34.75
N PRO A 627 18.11 4.19 -34.90
CA PRO A 627 19.43 3.83 -34.41
C PRO A 627 20.46 4.80 -35.01
N LYS A 628 21.47 5.24 -34.25
CA LYS A 628 22.56 6.13 -34.68
C LYS A 628 23.16 5.66 -35.99
N PRO A 629 23.70 6.53 -36.82
CA PRO A 629 23.65 6.45 -38.28
C PRO A 629 24.10 5.12 -38.85
N ALA A 630 23.16 4.28 -39.15
CA ALA A 630 23.30 3.29 -40.20
C ALA A 630 23.10 4.02 -41.54
N THR A 631 23.78 3.58 -42.55
CA THR A 631 23.89 4.13 -43.90
C THR A 631 22.58 4.25 -44.72
N ARG A 632 21.40 4.21 -44.06
CA ARG A 632 20.08 4.46 -44.64
C ARG A 632 19.28 5.41 -43.75
N PRO A 633 18.56 6.39 -44.32
CA PRO A 633 17.66 7.25 -43.55
C PRO A 633 16.51 6.38 -42.96
N THR A 634 16.60 6.06 -41.68
CA THR A 634 15.48 5.50 -40.95
C THR A 634 14.46 6.61 -40.69
N LYS A 635 13.18 6.33 -41.00
CA LYS A 635 12.09 7.27 -40.85
C LYS A 635 11.97 7.66 -39.35
N ALA A 636 12.14 8.94 -39.04
CA ALA A 636 11.89 9.47 -37.72
C ALA A 636 10.37 9.67 -37.56
N TYR A 637 9.77 9.07 -36.54
CA TYR A 637 8.38 9.31 -36.25
C TYR A 637 8.25 10.58 -35.40
N LEU A 638 7.22 11.37 -35.68
CA LEU A 638 6.82 12.47 -34.81
C LEU A 638 6.07 11.85 -33.61
N LEU A 639 6.64 11.97 -32.40
CA LEU A 639 6.01 11.56 -31.17
C LEU A 639 5.48 12.78 -30.40
N GLU A 640 4.18 12.88 -30.23
CA GLU A 640 3.53 14.00 -29.57
C GLU A 640 2.60 13.53 -28.46
N PRO A 641 2.51 14.29 -27.34
CA PRO A 641 1.47 14.05 -26.34
C PRO A 641 0.16 14.73 -26.75
N VAL A 642 -0.92 14.00 -26.64
CA VAL A 642 -2.28 14.54 -26.69
C VAL A 642 -2.87 14.41 -25.28
N ALA A 643 -3.16 15.54 -24.65
CA ALA A 643 -3.57 15.63 -23.27
C ALA A 643 -4.37 16.92 -23.03
N ARG A 644 -5.04 17.02 -21.89
CA ARG A 644 -5.62 18.29 -21.45
C ARG A 644 -4.52 19.33 -21.22
N PRO A 645 -4.84 20.63 -21.25
CA PRO A 645 -3.89 21.69 -20.91
C PRO A 645 -3.24 21.44 -19.54
N SER A 646 -2.01 21.90 -19.37
CA SER A 646 -1.32 21.84 -18.05
C SER A 646 -2.15 22.59 -17.01
N SER A 647 -2.31 21.98 -15.85
CA SER A 647 -3.14 22.52 -14.76
C SER A 647 -2.53 22.22 -13.40
N ALA A 648 -2.70 23.11 -12.45
CA ALA A 648 -2.36 22.88 -11.05
C ALA A 648 -3.38 21.96 -10.37
N ALA A 649 -4.66 22.01 -10.78
CA ALA A 649 -5.70 21.08 -10.34
C ALA A 649 -5.70 19.81 -11.21
N PRO A 650 -6.05 18.64 -10.64
CA PRO A 650 -6.12 17.40 -11.43
C PRO A 650 -7.13 17.44 -12.57
N ALA A 651 -8.30 18.05 -12.37
CA ALA A 651 -9.39 18.08 -13.33
C ALA A 651 -10.19 19.38 -13.30
N ALA A 652 -10.95 19.65 -14.35
CA ALA A 652 -11.88 20.78 -14.40
C ALA A 652 -13.05 20.60 -13.42
N GLY A 653 -13.41 21.66 -12.71
CA GLY A 653 -14.57 21.68 -11.80
C GLY A 653 -15.92 21.77 -12.51
N SER A 654 -15.94 22.25 -13.76
CA SER A 654 -17.14 22.39 -14.57
C SER A 654 -17.33 21.22 -15.53
N MET A 655 -18.53 20.62 -15.55
CA MET A 655 -18.88 19.57 -16.51
C MET A 655 -18.77 20.07 -17.96
N GLN A 656 -19.13 21.32 -18.23
CA GLN A 656 -19.03 21.91 -19.57
C GLN A 656 -17.56 21.98 -20.03
N MET A 657 -16.65 22.41 -19.15
CA MET A 657 -15.22 22.44 -19.43
C MET A 657 -14.67 21.01 -19.62
N HIS A 658 -15.08 20.08 -18.76
CA HIS A 658 -14.70 18.68 -18.89
C HIS A 658 -15.03 18.11 -20.26
N VAL A 659 -16.29 18.29 -20.73
CA VAL A 659 -16.74 17.79 -22.03
C VAL A 659 -15.99 18.43 -23.19
N ALA A 660 -15.77 19.76 -23.14
CA ALA A 660 -15.03 20.48 -24.17
C ALA A 660 -13.57 19.97 -24.29
N GLN A 661 -12.88 19.81 -23.15
CA GLN A 661 -11.52 19.30 -23.10
C GLN A 661 -11.44 17.84 -23.56
N GLN A 662 -12.40 16.99 -23.17
CA GLN A 662 -12.44 15.60 -23.60
C GLN A 662 -12.60 15.49 -25.11
N GLN A 663 -13.51 16.26 -25.69
CA GLN A 663 -13.72 16.27 -27.14
C GLN A 663 -12.47 16.74 -27.90
N LYS A 664 -11.75 17.74 -27.36
CA LYS A 664 -10.48 18.21 -27.94
C LYS A 664 -9.41 17.11 -27.92
N VAL A 665 -9.24 16.43 -26.78
CA VAL A 665 -8.29 15.29 -26.66
C VAL A 665 -8.61 14.21 -27.69
N ILE A 666 -9.89 13.82 -27.83
CA ILE A 666 -10.31 12.81 -28.80
C ILE A 666 -10.01 13.26 -30.25
N ASN A 667 -10.37 14.49 -30.60
CA ASN A 667 -10.18 15.02 -31.94
C ASN A 667 -8.68 15.11 -32.31
N GLU A 668 -7.86 15.64 -31.42
CA GLU A 668 -6.41 15.76 -31.65
C GLU A 668 -5.74 14.38 -31.76
N ALA A 669 -6.14 13.42 -30.89
CA ALA A 669 -5.61 12.06 -30.94
C ALA A 669 -5.88 11.38 -32.29
N LEU A 670 -7.11 11.54 -32.81
CA LEU A 670 -7.51 10.95 -34.10
C LEU A 670 -7.05 11.75 -35.33
N GLY A 671 -6.37 12.89 -35.14
CA GLY A 671 -5.86 13.73 -36.23
C GLY A 671 -6.96 14.51 -36.96
N LEU A 672 -8.07 14.80 -36.29
CA LEU A 672 -9.16 15.59 -36.84
C LEU A 672 -8.79 17.07 -36.89
N PRO A 673 -9.31 17.84 -37.90
CA PRO A 673 -9.07 19.28 -37.96
C PRO A 673 -9.49 20.00 -36.68
N LYS A 674 -8.73 21.00 -36.27
CA LYS A 674 -9.11 21.88 -35.16
C LYS A 674 -10.37 22.64 -35.55
N ASN A 675 -11.40 22.57 -34.75
CA ASN A 675 -12.57 23.43 -34.93
C ASN A 675 -12.19 24.83 -34.37
N GLU A 676 -11.97 25.80 -35.27
CA GLU A 676 -11.64 27.19 -34.91
C GLU A 676 -12.76 27.90 -34.08
N ASP A 677 -13.94 27.30 -33.98
CA ASP A 677 -15.11 27.79 -33.25
C ASP A 677 -15.44 26.94 -32.00
N SER A 678 -14.41 26.32 -31.39
CA SER A 678 -14.63 25.42 -30.26
C SER A 678 -15.23 26.15 -29.05
N THR A 679 -16.11 25.46 -28.34
CA THR A 679 -16.70 25.93 -27.07
C THR A 679 -15.61 26.23 -26.03
N GLU A 680 -14.44 25.58 -26.16
CA GLU A 680 -13.27 25.76 -25.28
C GLU A 680 -12.61 27.10 -25.51
N ASP A 681 -12.33 27.48 -26.76
CA ASP A 681 -11.73 28.78 -27.08
C ASP A 681 -12.64 29.94 -26.61
N LYS A 682 -13.97 29.75 -26.69
CA LYS A 682 -14.95 30.69 -26.14
C LYS A 682 -15.02 30.70 -24.62
N LEU A 683 -14.75 29.58 -23.95
CA LEU A 683 -14.70 29.50 -22.48
C LEU A 683 -13.38 30.00 -21.93
N GLU A 684 -12.25 29.71 -22.60
CA GLU A 684 -10.94 30.26 -22.28
C GLU A 684 -10.92 31.79 -22.46
N ALA A 685 -11.44 32.29 -23.56
CA ALA A 685 -11.59 33.73 -23.79
C ALA A 685 -12.48 34.42 -22.71
N LYS A 686 -13.56 33.75 -22.27
CA LYS A 686 -14.40 34.27 -21.18
C LYS A 686 -13.70 34.22 -19.82
N ALA A 687 -12.89 33.19 -19.56
CA ALA A 687 -12.09 33.09 -18.36
C ALA A 687 -10.99 34.16 -18.30
N GLU A 688 -10.30 34.41 -19.41
CA GLU A 688 -9.30 35.48 -19.50
C GLU A 688 -9.91 36.89 -19.32
N ILE A 689 -11.14 37.10 -19.84
CA ILE A 689 -11.87 38.35 -19.64
C ILE A 689 -12.28 38.51 -18.19
N ALA A 690 -12.75 37.44 -17.54
CA ALA A 690 -13.13 37.45 -16.13
C ALA A 690 -11.93 37.66 -15.21
N GLU A 691 -10.77 37.09 -15.51
CA GLU A 691 -9.52 37.32 -14.77
C GLU A 691 -9.04 38.78 -14.92
N LYS A 692 -9.11 39.35 -16.11
CA LYS A 692 -8.77 40.76 -16.32
C LYS A 692 -9.73 41.70 -15.59
N GLN A 693 -11.02 41.35 -15.49
CA GLN A 693 -12.00 42.15 -14.73
C GLN A 693 -11.92 41.95 -13.21
N ALA A 694 -11.27 40.91 -12.74
CA ALA A 694 -11.04 40.67 -11.29
C ALA A 694 -9.72 41.31 -10.79
N THR A 695 -8.85 41.74 -11.72
CA THR A 695 -7.57 42.39 -11.42
C THR A 695 -7.61 43.92 -11.60
N ASP A 696 -8.66 44.48 -12.20
CA ASP A 696 -9.00 45.92 -12.22
C ASP A 696 -10.01 46.22 -11.10
#